data_6321ec797a1de201ab8ebb14e3c43772
#
_entry.id   6321ec797a1de201ab8ebb14e3c43772
#
_cell.length_a   1.000
_cell.length_b   1.000
_cell.length_c   1.000
_cell.angle_alpha   90.00
_cell.angle_beta   90.00
_cell.angle_gamma   90.00
#
_symmetry.space_group_name_H-M   'P 1'
#
loop_
_entity.id
_entity.type
_entity.pdbx_description
1 polymer ?
#
loop_
_entity_poly.entity_id
_entity_poly.type
_entity_poly.pdbx_seq_one_letter_code
_entity_poly.pdbx_strand_id
1 'polypeptide(L)'
;MTGNDELGHSDFNRHSGFGLRVCRSFLVLLSSLFSLFLLAGCPGEDITPPDVAIIAPADGDSIAGPTTIRARATDNRAVARAEFFVDSTEIGVVTSSAGDTFEYNWTPAGMLPGTTHALRCYAIDGAGNRGSSPPITVHISRAVGTHHSGTIGAPETWTVAASPHIVDSDLDVEALLTIEPGVTVGVADGATIAVGTHSPGGISAPGRTDSTITLTAINPAPGPGAWNGIEFRANAATNGSILRHCVVEYAGGGGALVRCDAGRVDIDSCVFRASSGRGVSASGTGLRSLSHTAFSGCAGYPVSVALGLVSALGAGNTLTGNKRNAIELVGSTVTASDTWPNLGFPYAITATLTVADSSNPLLTVAPGCSLLFADSAALRVGVGQPGGLTADGTSGTIAFAALGPGNWRGIEFWEKTDPLHTALNFCRVGGAGAAGSAAITCYSVAVTIINTRIAGNAGSGVYTFSTGFARFENDTVTGCVGSPLHIAAQYVGTIGNGNSFAGNSEPAIQVIGGTITQNVRYQRQDVPYHVTGTVDVGSQYEPALTIESGVVLQFDPGTALTIGLAAPGQLLAVGVPDSITFTGATAEPGTWHGIELHRYASSSTQLKRCRLLYGGGADQGILFINGSVPTLDSNEIAFSSNYCVYLQNTILDPDTLRQSNWLHDWAPGFDDIFEGP
;
A
#
# COMPACT_ATOMS: atom_id res chain seq x y z
N MET A 1 -42.79 -12.90 -9.21
CA MET A 1 -43.86 -12.26 -8.45
C MET A 1 -43.44 -10.82 -8.35
N THR A 2 -43.81 -10.01 -9.33
CA THR A 2 -44.96 -9.10 -9.36
C THR A 2 -44.80 -8.02 -8.32
N GLY A 3 -44.78 -6.76 -8.59
CA GLY A 3 -45.17 -5.87 -9.67
C GLY A 3 -44.66 -4.50 -9.32
N ASN A 4 -44.40 -3.68 -10.29
CA ASN A 4 -45.24 -2.62 -10.85
C ASN A 4 -45.86 -1.70 -9.79
N ASP A 5 -45.66 -0.43 -9.86
CA ASP A 5 -46.26 0.62 -10.65
C ASP A 5 -45.72 1.97 -10.23
N GLU A 6 -45.33 2.78 -11.14
CA GLU A 6 -46.02 3.82 -11.93
C GLU A 6 -46.01 5.23 -11.29
N LEU A 7 -45.49 6.14 -12.12
CA LEU A 7 -45.98 7.47 -12.50
C LEU A 7 -46.14 8.60 -11.47
N GLY A 8 -45.50 9.69 -11.80
CA GLY A 8 -45.82 11.02 -11.28
C GLY A 8 -45.15 12.14 -12.06
N HIS A 9 -45.58 12.36 -13.28
CA HIS A 9 -45.46 13.66 -13.97
C HIS A 9 -46.14 14.76 -13.16
N SER A 10 -45.52 15.93 -13.05
CA SER A 10 -46.26 17.16 -13.10
C SER A 10 -45.37 18.32 -13.54
N ASP A 11 -45.63 18.79 -14.72
CA ASP A 11 -45.34 20.11 -15.24
C ASP A 11 -45.81 21.19 -14.30
N PHE A 12 -45.06 22.27 -14.15
CA PHE A 12 -45.64 23.58 -13.94
C PHE A 12 -44.78 24.68 -14.62
N ASN A 13 -45.21 25.00 -15.84
CA ASN A 13 -45.02 26.29 -16.47
C ASN A 13 -45.74 27.37 -15.63
N ARG A 14 -45.07 28.46 -15.35
CA ARG A 14 -45.76 29.75 -15.25
C ARG A 14 -44.90 30.88 -15.75
N HIS A 15 -45.39 31.43 -16.84
CA HIS A 15 -45.16 32.75 -17.37
C HIS A 15 -45.34 33.83 -16.32
N SER A 16 -44.48 34.86 -16.35
CA SER A 16 -44.88 36.21 -15.94
C SER A 16 -44.64 37.16 -17.11
N GLY A 17 -45.71 37.53 -17.72
CA GLY A 17 -45.78 38.47 -18.81
C GLY A 17 -45.55 39.90 -18.34
N PHE A 18 -44.86 40.65 -19.14
CA PHE A 18 -44.81 42.08 -19.05
C PHE A 18 -46.06 42.67 -19.75
N GLY A 19 -46.89 43.35 -18.99
CA GLY A 19 -48.06 44.04 -19.48
C GLY A 19 -47.72 45.35 -20.18
N LEU A 20 -48.06 45.39 -21.45
CA LEU A 20 -48.25 46.65 -22.16
C LEU A 20 -49.40 47.42 -21.55
N ARG A 21 -49.18 48.64 -21.13
CA ARG A 21 -50.28 49.60 -20.91
C ARG A 21 -50.47 50.45 -22.16
N VAL A 22 -51.51 50.09 -22.89
CA VAL A 22 -52.09 50.95 -23.92
C VAL A 22 -52.99 51.96 -23.20
N CYS A 23 -52.74 53.24 -23.41
CA CYS A 23 -53.68 54.30 -23.06
C CYS A 23 -54.45 54.72 -24.31
N ARG A 24 -55.72 54.37 -24.35
CA ARG A 24 -56.71 54.82 -25.36
C ARG A 24 -57.53 55.97 -24.85
N SER A 25 -57.65 56.96 -25.72
CA SER A 25 -58.80 57.85 -25.92
C SER A 25 -58.85 59.15 -25.11
N PHE A 26 -58.71 60.26 -25.82
CA PHE A 26 -59.81 61.16 -25.95
C PHE A 26 -59.69 61.93 -27.30
N LEU A 27 -60.69 61.77 -28.15
CA LEU A 27 -60.95 62.49 -29.37
C LEU A 27 -61.94 63.59 -29.03
N VAL A 28 -61.73 64.85 -29.45
CA VAL A 28 -62.74 65.76 -30.02
C VAL A 28 -62.09 67.13 -30.37
N LEU A 29 -62.06 67.44 -31.67
CA LEU A 29 -62.27 68.70 -32.42
C LEU A 29 -61.83 70.01 -31.79
N LEU A 30 -60.94 70.78 -32.41
CA LEU A 30 -61.38 71.98 -33.16
C LEU A 30 -60.26 72.49 -34.12
N SER A 31 -60.74 72.94 -35.23
CA SER A 31 -60.13 73.44 -36.44
C SER A 31 -59.20 74.64 -36.30
N SER A 32 -58.22 74.65 -37.27
CA SER A 32 -57.64 75.79 -37.95
C SER A 32 -56.87 76.84 -37.11
N LEU A 33 -55.54 76.87 -37.31
CA LEU A 33 -54.83 78.05 -37.90
C LEU A 33 -53.34 77.75 -38.01
N PHE A 34 -52.92 77.72 -39.24
CA PHE A 34 -51.71 78.23 -39.83
C PHE A 34 -50.53 78.63 -38.87
N SER A 35 -49.39 77.95 -39.02
CA SER A 35 -48.12 78.56 -39.41
C SER A 35 -46.94 77.68 -39.02
N LEU A 36 -46.24 77.27 -39.99
CA LEU A 36 -44.76 77.20 -40.11
C LEU A 36 -44.00 77.33 -38.77
N PHE A 37 -43.63 76.16 -38.21
CA PHE A 37 -42.49 76.10 -37.32
C PHE A 37 -41.60 74.89 -37.76
N LEU A 38 -40.32 75.18 -37.94
CA LEU A 38 -39.25 74.30 -38.31
C LEU A 38 -39.36 72.87 -37.72
N LEU A 39 -39.15 71.83 -38.51
CA LEU A 39 -38.73 70.54 -38.06
C LEU A 39 -37.40 70.69 -37.29
N ALA A 40 -37.46 70.83 -35.99
CA ALA A 40 -36.40 70.35 -35.10
C ALA A 40 -36.67 68.85 -34.96
N GLY A 41 -35.98 67.98 -35.73
CA GLY A 41 -36.01 66.53 -35.53
C GLY A 41 -35.57 66.25 -34.09
N CYS A 42 -36.35 65.47 -33.37
CA CYS A 42 -35.80 64.77 -32.20
C CYS A 42 -34.52 64.08 -32.67
N PRO A 43 -33.39 64.23 -31.97
CA PRO A 43 -32.23 63.42 -32.24
C PRO A 43 -32.64 61.95 -32.04
N GLY A 44 -32.76 61.17 -33.12
CA GLY A 44 -33.04 59.75 -33.04
C GLY A 44 -32.10 59.10 -32.05
N GLU A 45 -32.62 58.17 -31.29
CA GLU A 45 -31.83 57.37 -30.37
C GLU A 45 -30.66 56.74 -31.16
N ASP A 46 -29.44 56.91 -30.66
CA ASP A 46 -28.26 56.35 -31.33
C ASP A 46 -28.23 54.82 -31.17
N ILE A 47 -28.35 54.12 -32.25
CA ILE A 47 -28.34 52.62 -32.28
C ILE A 47 -27.16 52.08 -33.08
N THR A 48 -26.25 52.93 -33.50
CA THR A 48 -25.09 52.54 -34.31
C THR A 48 -23.93 52.18 -33.40
N PRO A 49 -23.45 50.91 -33.38
CA PRO A 49 -22.26 50.57 -32.61
C PRO A 49 -21.00 51.21 -33.20
N PRO A 50 -20.00 51.54 -32.36
CA PRO A 50 -18.70 52.02 -32.85
C PRO A 50 -18.00 50.99 -33.73
N ASP A 51 -17.31 51.47 -34.79
CA ASP A 51 -16.38 50.67 -35.58
C ASP A 51 -15.02 50.67 -34.89
N VAL A 52 -14.49 49.45 -34.62
CA VAL A 52 -13.30 49.22 -33.76
C VAL A 52 -12.28 48.35 -34.43
N ALA A 53 -11.03 48.74 -34.39
CA ALA A 53 -9.90 47.93 -34.87
C ALA A 53 -8.68 48.11 -33.96
N ILE A 54 -8.03 47.01 -33.58
CA ILE A 54 -6.70 47.08 -32.97
C ILE A 54 -5.70 47.42 -34.08
N ILE A 55 -4.90 48.47 -33.87
CA ILE A 55 -3.91 48.99 -34.82
C ILE A 55 -2.48 48.72 -34.37
N ALA A 56 -2.28 48.35 -33.10
CA ALA A 56 -1.01 47.86 -32.58
C ALA A 56 -1.31 47.01 -31.32
N PRO A 57 -0.59 45.91 -31.08
CA PRO A 57 0.37 45.27 -31.99
C PRO A 57 -0.30 44.76 -33.27
N ALA A 58 0.46 44.40 -34.29
CA ALA A 58 -0.07 43.77 -35.49
C ALA A 58 -0.45 42.28 -35.24
N ASP A 59 -1.35 41.77 -36.09
CA ASP A 59 -1.66 40.35 -36.04
C ASP A 59 -0.42 39.50 -36.34
N GLY A 60 -0.10 38.54 -35.46
CA GLY A 60 1.10 37.71 -35.52
C GLY A 60 2.35 38.32 -34.86
N ASP A 61 2.28 39.48 -34.25
CA ASP A 61 3.44 40.10 -33.61
C ASP A 61 3.97 39.28 -32.41
N SER A 62 5.29 39.34 -32.25
CA SER A 62 6.01 38.73 -31.13
C SER A 62 6.20 39.75 -29.99
N ILE A 63 5.67 39.43 -28.84
CA ILE A 63 5.69 40.28 -27.63
C ILE A 63 6.78 39.79 -26.68
N ALA A 64 7.77 40.60 -26.41
CA ALA A 64 8.92 40.30 -25.54
C ALA A 64 8.87 41.01 -24.18
N GLY A 65 7.85 41.83 -23.93
CA GLY A 65 7.76 42.66 -22.73
C GLY A 65 6.52 43.54 -22.69
N PRO A 66 6.46 44.55 -21.80
CA PRO A 66 5.37 45.50 -21.76
C PRO A 66 5.14 46.14 -23.10
N THR A 67 3.88 46.17 -23.55
CA THR A 67 3.50 46.59 -24.90
C THR A 67 2.27 47.48 -24.81
N THR A 68 2.23 48.58 -25.59
CA THR A 68 1.02 49.41 -25.67
C THR A 68 0.07 48.84 -26.72
N ILE A 69 -1.12 48.42 -26.30
CA ILE A 69 -2.20 48.07 -27.22
C ILE A 69 -2.90 49.35 -27.66
N ARG A 70 -3.00 49.55 -28.97
CA ARG A 70 -3.68 50.69 -29.56
C ARG A 70 -4.90 50.22 -30.33
N ALA A 71 -6.03 50.79 -30.02
CA ALA A 71 -7.27 50.53 -30.73
C ALA A 71 -7.82 51.87 -31.31
N ARG A 72 -8.16 51.84 -32.58
CA ARG A 72 -8.90 52.91 -33.22
C ARG A 72 -10.37 52.58 -33.10
N ALA A 73 -11.16 53.50 -32.57
CA ALA A 73 -12.60 53.37 -32.47
C ALA A 73 -13.29 54.68 -32.92
N THR A 74 -14.16 54.55 -33.93
CA THR A 74 -14.91 55.68 -34.53
C THR A 74 -16.40 55.39 -34.44
N ASP A 75 -17.18 56.43 -34.28
CA ASP A 75 -18.61 56.36 -34.20
C ASP A 75 -19.29 57.57 -34.87
N ASN A 76 -20.58 57.49 -35.16
CA ASN A 76 -21.36 58.58 -35.72
C ASN A 76 -21.57 59.73 -34.71
N ARG A 77 -21.31 59.51 -33.42
CA ARG A 77 -21.28 60.53 -32.36
C ARG A 77 -19.95 60.53 -31.63
N ALA A 78 -19.82 59.85 -30.52
CA ALA A 78 -18.57 59.80 -29.78
C ALA A 78 -18.43 58.48 -29.03
N VAL A 79 -17.24 57.91 -29.07
CA VAL A 79 -16.90 56.73 -28.26
C VAL A 79 -16.63 57.17 -26.83
N ALA A 80 -17.34 56.58 -25.86
CA ALA A 80 -17.24 56.90 -24.46
C ALA A 80 -16.11 56.20 -23.74
N ARG A 81 -15.82 54.91 -24.12
CA ARG A 81 -14.71 54.12 -23.58
C ARG A 81 -14.33 52.96 -24.48
N ALA A 82 -13.13 52.45 -24.27
CA ALA A 82 -12.62 51.21 -24.88
C ALA A 82 -12.23 50.21 -23.79
N GLU A 83 -12.67 48.96 -23.93
CA GLU A 83 -12.40 47.84 -23.05
C GLU A 83 -11.45 46.85 -23.76
N PHE A 84 -10.30 46.56 -23.15
CA PHE A 84 -9.28 45.68 -23.73
C PHE A 84 -9.30 44.30 -23.09
N PHE A 85 -9.19 43.26 -23.89
CA PHE A 85 -9.23 41.85 -23.50
C PHE A 85 -8.07 41.07 -24.04
N VAL A 86 -7.54 40.15 -23.25
CA VAL A 86 -6.64 39.07 -23.67
C VAL A 86 -7.37 37.75 -23.47
N ASP A 87 -7.51 36.97 -24.53
CA ASP A 87 -8.38 35.81 -24.61
C ASP A 87 -9.83 36.16 -24.21
N SER A 88 -10.29 35.76 -23.05
CA SER A 88 -11.62 36.13 -22.51
C SER A 88 -11.55 37.03 -21.27
N THR A 89 -10.36 37.45 -20.85
CA THR A 89 -10.15 38.23 -19.63
C THR A 89 -10.01 39.70 -19.95
N GLU A 90 -10.82 40.56 -19.30
CA GLU A 90 -10.66 42.01 -19.38
C GLU A 90 -9.38 42.42 -18.65
N ILE A 91 -8.51 43.13 -19.37
CA ILE A 91 -7.23 43.62 -18.86
C ILE A 91 -7.25 45.11 -18.52
N GLY A 92 -8.23 45.88 -19.01
CA GLY A 92 -8.42 47.26 -18.63
C GLY A 92 -9.40 48.02 -19.48
N VAL A 93 -9.79 49.20 -18.95
CA VAL A 93 -10.72 50.15 -19.57
C VAL A 93 -10.05 51.49 -19.73
N VAL A 94 -10.20 52.11 -20.91
CA VAL A 94 -9.69 53.45 -21.22
C VAL A 94 -10.86 54.35 -21.58
N THR A 95 -11.00 55.48 -20.88
CA THR A 95 -12.07 56.47 -21.08
C THR A 95 -11.62 57.77 -21.76
N SER A 96 -10.34 57.89 -22.10
CA SER A 96 -9.78 59.02 -22.81
C SER A 96 -9.03 58.56 -24.05
N SER A 97 -9.17 59.27 -25.15
CA SER A 97 -8.52 58.98 -26.41
C SER A 97 -7.72 60.16 -26.92
N ALA A 98 -6.67 59.88 -27.73
CA ALA A 98 -5.99 60.86 -28.53
C ALA A 98 -6.58 60.80 -29.96
N GLY A 99 -7.55 61.71 -30.25
CA GLY A 99 -8.39 61.57 -31.42
C GLY A 99 -9.28 60.35 -31.34
N ASP A 100 -9.20 59.44 -32.32
CA ASP A 100 -9.95 58.17 -32.37
C ASP A 100 -9.18 56.97 -31.78
N THR A 101 -8.03 57.21 -31.13
CA THR A 101 -7.13 56.13 -30.67
C THR A 101 -7.13 56.03 -29.16
N PHE A 102 -7.44 54.82 -28.65
CA PHE A 102 -7.40 54.44 -27.25
C PHE A 102 -6.14 53.61 -27.05
N GLU A 103 -5.33 53.94 -26.01
CA GLU A 103 -4.07 53.28 -25.71
C GLU A 103 -4.12 52.63 -24.32
N TYR A 104 -3.76 51.35 -24.26
CA TYR A 104 -3.67 50.59 -23.00
C TYR A 104 -2.27 49.97 -22.89
N ASN A 105 -1.55 50.30 -21.82
CA ASN A 105 -0.26 49.65 -21.54
C ASN A 105 -0.48 48.29 -20.89
N TRP A 106 -0.19 47.27 -21.68
CA TRP A 106 -0.33 45.87 -21.29
C TRP A 106 1.00 45.27 -20.94
N THR A 107 1.07 44.57 -19.80
CA THR A 107 2.21 43.73 -19.40
C THR A 107 1.75 42.27 -19.43
N PRO A 108 2.29 41.40 -20.29
CA PRO A 108 1.91 39.98 -20.37
C PRO A 108 2.47 39.17 -19.19
N ALA A 109 2.17 39.59 -17.93
CA ALA A 109 2.68 38.95 -16.74
C ALA A 109 2.06 37.53 -16.60
N GLY A 110 2.90 36.55 -16.28
CA GLY A 110 2.49 35.16 -16.14
C GLY A 110 2.26 34.37 -17.43
N MET A 111 2.44 35.02 -18.61
CA MET A 111 2.34 34.35 -19.90
C MET A 111 3.66 33.67 -20.27
N LEU A 112 3.58 32.44 -20.78
CA LEU A 112 4.75 31.62 -21.06
C LEU A 112 5.29 31.86 -22.48
N PRO A 113 6.62 31.79 -22.72
CA PRO A 113 7.20 31.86 -24.04
C PRO A 113 6.60 30.82 -24.99
N GLY A 114 6.39 31.21 -26.25
CA GLY A 114 5.81 30.36 -27.28
C GLY A 114 4.29 30.20 -27.19
N THR A 115 3.63 30.80 -26.19
CA THR A 115 2.16 30.82 -26.14
C THR A 115 1.59 31.87 -27.09
N THR A 116 0.37 31.63 -27.56
CA THR A 116 -0.36 32.49 -28.48
C THR A 116 -1.61 32.98 -27.78
N HIS A 117 -1.86 34.27 -27.81
CA HIS A 117 -3.00 34.91 -27.14
C HIS A 117 -3.78 35.79 -28.12
N ALA A 118 -5.08 35.85 -27.97
CA ALA A 118 -5.98 36.66 -28.75
C ALA A 118 -6.23 38.01 -28.05
N LEU A 119 -5.91 39.12 -28.69
CA LEU A 119 -6.26 40.46 -28.23
C LEU A 119 -7.55 40.91 -28.89
N ARG A 120 -8.43 41.53 -28.11
CA ARG A 120 -9.69 42.12 -28.60
C ARG A 120 -9.97 43.43 -27.86
N CYS A 121 -10.56 44.38 -28.59
CA CYS A 121 -11.06 45.62 -28.02
C CYS A 121 -12.55 45.77 -28.30
N TYR A 122 -13.29 46.22 -27.28
CA TYR A 122 -14.65 46.64 -27.43
C TYR A 122 -14.72 48.15 -27.18
N ALA A 123 -15.43 48.90 -28.05
CA ALA A 123 -15.73 50.28 -27.83
C ALA A 123 -17.21 50.47 -27.53
N ILE A 124 -17.51 51.39 -26.64
CA ILE A 124 -18.85 51.70 -26.21
C ILE A 124 -19.08 53.20 -26.37
N ASP A 125 -20.17 53.58 -27.06
CA ASP A 125 -20.57 54.97 -27.23
C ASP A 125 -21.28 55.56 -26.04
N GLY A 126 -21.73 56.80 -26.15
CA GLY A 126 -22.50 57.50 -25.13
C GLY A 126 -23.95 56.99 -24.98
N ALA A 127 -24.48 56.24 -25.96
CA ALA A 127 -25.79 55.61 -25.91
C ALA A 127 -25.78 54.18 -25.37
N GLY A 128 -24.58 53.60 -25.23
CA GLY A 128 -24.39 52.22 -24.72
C GLY A 128 -24.31 51.18 -25.80
N ASN A 129 -24.24 51.54 -27.10
CA ASN A 129 -24.01 50.58 -28.17
C ASN A 129 -22.56 50.11 -28.13
N ARG A 130 -22.34 48.78 -28.32
CA ARG A 130 -21.03 48.14 -28.20
C ARG A 130 -20.56 47.61 -29.53
N GLY A 131 -19.42 48.12 -29.99
CA GLY A 131 -18.67 47.63 -31.14
C GLY A 131 -17.53 46.71 -30.71
N SER A 132 -17.09 45.80 -31.58
CA SER A 132 -16.04 44.84 -31.29
C SER A 132 -15.00 44.80 -32.42
N SER A 133 -13.74 44.87 -32.07
CA SER A 133 -12.67 44.60 -33.06
C SER A 133 -12.68 43.12 -33.50
N PRO A 134 -12.21 42.80 -34.72
CA PRO A 134 -11.68 41.48 -34.97
C PRO A 134 -10.58 41.14 -33.95
N PRO A 135 -10.48 39.87 -33.49
CA PRO A 135 -9.35 39.48 -32.65
C PRO A 135 -8.07 39.51 -33.51
N ILE A 136 -6.97 39.93 -32.89
CA ILE A 136 -5.62 39.74 -33.43
C ILE A 136 -4.89 38.73 -32.54
N THR A 137 -3.94 38.02 -33.11
CA THR A 137 -3.12 37.03 -32.42
C THR A 137 -1.75 37.61 -32.12
N VAL A 138 -1.23 37.41 -30.92
CA VAL A 138 0.14 37.77 -30.54
C VAL A 138 0.87 36.56 -29.98
N HIS A 139 2.18 36.51 -30.22
CA HIS A 139 3.05 35.44 -29.72
C HIS A 139 3.95 35.95 -28.61
N ILE A 140 3.96 35.29 -27.47
CA ILE A 140 4.89 35.62 -26.39
C ILE A 140 6.27 35.04 -26.75
N SER A 141 7.25 35.88 -27.01
CA SER A 141 8.60 35.45 -27.44
C SER A 141 9.57 35.25 -26.28
N ARG A 142 9.28 35.83 -25.11
CA ARG A 142 10.05 35.66 -23.88
C ARG A 142 9.12 35.78 -22.70
N ALA A 143 9.38 34.98 -21.65
CA ALA A 143 8.69 35.14 -20.38
C ALA A 143 9.04 36.55 -19.82
N VAL A 144 8.02 37.30 -19.50
CA VAL A 144 8.19 38.58 -18.82
C VAL A 144 8.22 38.32 -17.34
N GLY A 145 9.32 38.62 -16.68
CA GLY A 145 9.51 38.39 -15.27
C GLY A 145 10.90 38.74 -14.78
N THR A 146 11.21 38.42 -13.55
CA THR A 146 12.54 38.57 -12.96
C THR A 146 13.34 37.29 -13.20
N HIS A 147 14.47 37.41 -13.89
CA HIS A 147 15.30 36.28 -14.30
C HIS A 147 16.38 35.96 -13.27
N HIS A 148 16.59 34.66 -13.00
CA HIS A 148 17.54 34.12 -12.04
C HIS A 148 18.37 33.00 -12.66
N SER A 149 19.65 32.93 -12.32
CA SER A 149 20.57 31.85 -12.68
C SER A 149 21.80 31.87 -11.77
N GLY A 150 22.56 30.78 -11.71
CA GLY A 150 23.79 30.70 -10.93
C GLY A 150 23.51 30.53 -9.43
N THR A 151 24.02 31.42 -8.55
CA THR A 151 24.03 31.21 -7.12
C THR A 151 23.37 32.35 -6.35
N ILE A 152 22.41 31.99 -5.46
CA ILE A 152 21.88 32.88 -4.42
C ILE A 152 22.73 32.71 -3.18
N GLY A 153 23.75 33.56 -3.00
CA GLY A 153 24.73 33.51 -1.92
C GLY A 153 24.40 34.39 -0.71
N ALA A 154 23.32 35.18 -0.77
CA ALA A 154 22.82 36.02 0.34
C ALA A 154 21.30 35.86 0.44
N PRO A 155 20.69 36.14 1.61
CA PRO A 155 19.22 36.05 1.75
C PRO A 155 18.51 36.90 0.71
N GLU A 156 17.55 36.30 0.01
CA GLU A 156 16.80 36.95 -1.07
C GLU A 156 15.30 36.70 -0.89
N THR A 157 14.46 37.64 -1.35
CA THR A 157 12.99 37.50 -1.33
C THR A 157 12.44 37.68 -2.74
N TRP A 158 11.73 36.66 -3.22
CA TRP A 158 10.97 36.72 -4.44
C TRP A 158 9.54 37.22 -4.14
N THR A 159 9.24 38.40 -4.65
CA THR A 159 7.99 39.10 -4.35
C THR A 159 6.92 38.85 -5.41
N VAL A 160 5.64 38.91 -5.02
CA VAL A 160 4.54 38.77 -5.98
C VAL A 160 4.52 39.92 -7.02
N ALA A 161 5.01 41.09 -6.65
CA ALA A 161 5.09 42.24 -7.58
C ALA A 161 6.11 42.04 -8.72
N ALA A 162 7.12 41.20 -8.49
CA ALA A 162 8.14 40.86 -9.50
C ALA A 162 7.87 39.48 -10.17
N SER A 163 6.73 38.88 -9.88
CA SER A 163 6.29 37.61 -10.49
C SER A 163 5.92 37.79 -11.97
N PRO A 164 6.18 36.76 -12.83
CA PRO A 164 6.84 35.52 -12.53
C PRO A 164 8.35 35.65 -12.32
N HIS A 165 8.89 34.84 -11.43
CA HIS A 165 10.32 34.64 -11.31
C HIS A 165 10.77 33.52 -12.24
N ILE A 166 11.77 33.75 -13.07
CA ILE A 166 12.20 32.82 -14.12
C ILE A 166 13.59 32.26 -13.79
N VAL A 167 13.69 30.98 -13.66
CA VAL A 167 14.96 30.27 -13.49
C VAL A 167 15.43 29.80 -14.86
N ASP A 168 16.41 30.51 -15.44
CA ASP A 168 16.88 30.30 -16.82
C ASP A 168 17.79 29.06 -16.96
N SER A 169 18.43 28.61 -15.89
CA SER A 169 19.34 27.47 -15.83
C SER A 169 19.41 26.98 -14.38
N ASP A 170 20.30 26.03 -14.09
CA ASP A 170 20.53 25.58 -12.71
C ASP A 170 20.71 26.75 -11.75
N LEU A 171 20.06 26.67 -10.60
CA LEU A 171 20.07 27.67 -9.55
C LEU A 171 20.53 27.04 -8.23
N ASP A 172 21.68 27.47 -7.72
CA ASP A 172 22.18 27.05 -6.43
C ASP A 172 21.73 28.03 -5.33
N VAL A 173 20.89 27.57 -4.42
CA VAL A 173 20.39 28.34 -3.26
C VAL A 173 21.28 28.06 -2.06
N GLU A 174 22.26 28.94 -1.83
CA GLU A 174 23.29 28.85 -0.80
C GLU A 174 23.04 29.80 0.40
N ALA A 175 21.87 30.42 0.44
CA ALA A 175 21.36 31.25 1.53
C ALA A 175 19.83 31.05 1.63
N LEU A 176 19.16 31.77 2.52
CA LEU A 176 17.69 31.69 2.64
C LEU A 176 17.02 32.40 1.47
N LEU A 177 16.32 31.67 0.62
CA LEU A 177 15.38 32.17 -0.36
C LEU A 177 13.96 32.17 0.22
N THR A 178 13.36 33.35 0.33
CA THR A 178 11.96 33.51 0.70
C THR A 178 11.11 33.76 -0.54
N ILE A 179 10.04 32.98 -0.73
CA ILE A 179 9.10 33.11 -1.84
C ILE A 179 7.76 33.56 -1.26
N GLU A 180 7.28 34.75 -1.65
CA GLU A 180 6.02 35.29 -1.15
C GLU A 180 4.80 34.48 -1.65
N PRO A 181 3.70 34.44 -0.88
CA PRO A 181 2.45 33.84 -1.33
C PRO A 181 1.95 34.46 -2.65
N GLY A 182 1.49 33.62 -3.58
CA GLY A 182 1.00 34.04 -4.90
C GLY A 182 2.07 34.17 -6.00
N VAL A 183 3.34 33.95 -5.67
CA VAL A 183 4.43 33.97 -6.65
C VAL A 183 4.33 32.77 -7.58
N THR A 184 4.59 33.03 -8.88
CA THR A 184 4.83 31.99 -9.90
C THR A 184 6.32 31.94 -10.21
N VAL A 185 6.89 30.73 -10.18
CA VAL A 185 8.27 30.42 -10.56
C VAL A 185 8.24 29.55 -11.81
N GLY A 186 8.72 30.09 -12.93
CA GLY A 186 8.91 29.35 -14.18
C GLY A 186 10.33 28.83 -14.27
N VAL A 187 10.50 27.53 -14.50
CA VAL A 187 11.82 26.88 -14.55
C VAL A 187 12.10 26.39 -15.96
N ALA A 188 13.29 26.69 -16.49
CA ALA A 188 13.72 26.28 -17.83
C ALA A 188 13.87 24.73 -17.91
N ASP A 189 13.71 24.21 -19.12
CA ASP A 189 13.84 22.77 -19.40
C ASP A 189 15.23 22.25 -18.96
N GLY A 190 15.22 21.16 -18.21
CA GLY A 190 16.42 20.51 -17.67
C GLY A 190 17.10 21.23 -16.50
N ALA A 191 16.60 22.40 -16.06
CA ALA A 191 17.18 23.13 -14.93
C ALA A 191 16.78 22.50 -13.57
N THR A 192 17.65 22.70 -12.58
CA THR A 192 17.50 22.26 -11.19
C THR A 192 17.49 23.45 -10.25
N ILE A 193 16.63 23.45 -9.24
CA ILE A 193 16.76 24.33 -8.07
C ILE A 193 17.44 23.51 -6.96
N ALA A 194 18.75 23.71 -6.76
CA ALA A 194 19.54 23.00 -5.78
C ALA A 194 19.72 23.85 -4.52
N VAL A 195 19.45 23.28 -3.36
CA VAL A 195 19.50 23.97 -2.06
C VAL A 195 20.60 23.36 -1.20
N GLY A 196 21.57 24.17 -0.80
CA GLY A 196 22.67 23.71 0.06
C GLY A 196 23.63 22.77 -0.65
N THR A 197 24.12 23.13 -1.81
CA THR A 197 25.15 22.37 -2.53
C THR A 197 26.53 22.54 -1.87
N HIS A 198 26.93 23.78 -1.58
CA HIS A 198 28.24 24.12 -1.05
C HIS A 198 28.17 24.78 0.33
N SER A 199 27.12 25.56 0.58
CA SER A 199 26.90 26.31 1.82
C SER A 199 25.48 26.09 2.34
N PRO A 200 25.19 26.37 3.64
CA PRO A 200 23.85 26.22 4.18
C PRO A 200 22.82 27.11 3.46
N GLY A 201 21.95 26.50 2.68
CA GLY A 201 20.86 27.14 1.99
C GLY A 201 19.49 26.67 2.46
N GLY A 202 18.44 27.44 2.19
CA GLY A 202 17.05 27.08 2.54
C GLY A 202 16.02 27.76 1.65
N ILE A 203 14.83 27.15 1.52
CA ILE A 203 13.68 27.76 0.84
C ILE A 203 12.54 27.90 1.85
N SER A 204 12.06 29.13 2.03
CA SER A 204 10.83 29.45 2.74
C SER A 204 9.76 29.85 1.73
N ALA A 205 8.84 28.93 1.44
CA ALA A 205 7.71 29.14 0.53
C ALA A 205 6.38 28.94 1.28
N PRO A 206 5.96 29.93 2.11
CA PRO A 206 4.77 29.85 2.95
C PRO A 206 3.54 30.36 2.20
N GLY A 207 3.16 29.71 1.11
CA GLY A 207 1.93 29.99 0.38
C GLY A 207 0.69 29.91 1.27
N ARG A 208 -0.46 30.34 0.76
CA ARG A 208 -1.76 30.32 1.44
C ARG A 208 -2.83 29.72 0.53
N THR A 209 -3.96 29.36 1.10
CA THR A 209 -5.08 28.78 0.35
C THR A 209 -5.59 29.70 -0.77
N ASP A 210 -5.56 31.01 -0.55
CA ASP A 210 -6.02 32.06 -1.48
C ASP A 210 -4.87 32.63 -2.35
N SER A 211 -3.63 32.29 -2.06
CA SER A 211 -2.42 32.77 -2.72
C SER A 211 -1.35 31.69 -2.74
N THR A 212 -1.58 30.68 -3.57
CA THR A 212 -0.66 29.54 -3.74
C THR A 212 0.62 29.97 -4.45
N ILE A 213 1.74 29.34 -4.10
CA ILE A 213 3.01 29.49 -4.81
C ILE A 213 3.06 28.41 -5.87
N THR A 214 3.34 28.77 -7.13
CA THR A 214 3.42 27.80 -8.23
C THR A 214 4.83 27.71 -8.75
N LEU A 215 5.41 26.50 -8.75
CA LEU A 215 6.68 26.17 -9.40
C LEU A 215 6.39 25.24 -10.59
N THR A 216 6.62 25.74 -11.80
CA THR A 216 6.22 25.06 -13.04
C THR A 216 7.29 25.19 -14.11
N ALA A 217 7.19 24.41 -15.20
CA ALA A 217 8.05 24.60 -16.36
C ALA A 217 7.71 25.89 -17.10
N ILE A 218 8.73 26.53 -17.67
CA ILE A 218 8.57 27.71 -18.55
C ILE A 218 8.09 27.30 -19.94
N ASN A 219 8.25 26.05 -20.33
CA ASN A 219 7.81 25.53 -21.62
C ASN A 219 6.28 25.66 -21.74
N PRO A 220 5.73 26.20 -22.86
CA PRO A 220 4.30 26.41 -23.05
C PRO A 220 3.50 25.11 -23.19
N ALA A 221 4.15 24.01 -23.52
CA ALA A 221 3.55 22.68 -23.60
C ALA A 221 4.40 21.64 -22.84
N PRO A 222 4.51 21.79 -21.50
CA PRO A 222 5.44 20.97 -20.74
C PRO A 222 4.91 19.54 -20.59
N GLY A 223 5.82 18.58 -20.70
CA GLY A 223 5.59 17.21 -20.26
C GLY A 223 6.15 16.97 -18.86
N PRO A 224 5.76 15.85 -18.22
CA PRO A 224 6.42 15.42 -16.98
C PRO A 224 7.92 15.28 -17.17
N GLY A 225 8.73 15.90 -16.31
CA GLY A 225 10.19 15.89 -16.41
C GLY A 225 10.79 17.03 -17.24
N ALA A 226 10.00 18.03 -17.60
CA ALA A 226 10.51 19.20 -18.33
C ALA A 226 11.67 19.86 -17.58
N TRP A 227 11.63 19.95 -16.27
CA TRP A 227 12.73 20.37 -15.42
C TRP A 227 13.08 19.30 -14.37
N ASN A 228 14.25 19.45 -13.73
CA ASN A 228 14.75 18.37 -12.87
C ASN A 228 14.06 18.30 -11.51
N GLY A 229 13.63 19.41 -10.95
CA GLY A 229 12.97 19.47 -9.64
C GLY A 229 13.73 20.33 -8.64
N ILE A 230 13.26 20.30 -7.38
CA ILE A 230 13.90 20.95 -6.24
C ILE A 230 14.71 19.90 -5.47
N GLU A 231 15.98 20.15 -5.23
CA GLU A 231 16.87 19.23 -4.51
C GLU A 231 17.43 19.89 -3.24
N PHE A 232 17.04 19.42 -2.07
CA PHE A 232 17.65 19.76 -0.78
C PHE A 232 18.83 18.82 -0.54
N ARG A 233 20.06 19.34 -0.74
CA ARG A 233 21.30 18.57 -0.71
C ARG A 233 21.93 18.54 0.69
N ALA A 234 23.12 17.95 0.81
CA ALA A 234 23.78 17.66 2.07
C ALA A 234 23.98 18.86 3.01
N ASN A 235 24.20 20.05 2.46
CA ASN A 235 24.36 21.28 3.24
C ASN A 235 23.08 22.11 3.36
N ALA A 236 21.91 21.58 2.95
CA ALA A 236 20.66 22.30 3.18
C ALA A 236 20.46 22.57 4.68
N ALA A 237 20.08 23.82 5.01
CA ALA A 237 19.96 24.26 6.39
C ALA A 237 18.92 23.43 7.15
N THR A 238 19.27 22.98 8.36
CA THR A 238 18.41 22.11 9.19
C THR A 238 17.15 22.81 9.72
N ASN A 239 17.12 24.14 9.66
CA ASN A 239 16.00 24.95 10.15
C ASN A 239 15.63 25.99 9.11
N GLY A 240 14.54 25.85 8.38
CA GLY A 240 14.05 26.95 7.57
C GLY A 240 13.50 26.59 6.19
N SER A 241 13.54 25.34 5.76
CA SER A 241 12.91 24.97 4.50
C SER A 241 11.47 24.53 4.71
N ILE A 242 10.57 25.30 4.12
CA ILE A 242 9.11 25.10 4.20
C ILE A 242 8.51 25.22 2.82
N LEU A 243 7.76 24.22 2.40
CA LEU A 243 6.87 24.27 1.25
C LEU A 243 5.44 24.14 1.78
N ARG A 244 4.67 25.19 1.77
CA ARG A 244 3.27 25.20 2.20
C ARG A 244 2.39 25.82 1.14
N HIS A 245 1.23 25.23 0.87
CA HIS A 245 0.31 25.64 -0.20
C HIS A 245 1.05 25.93 -1.51
N CYS A 246 1.98 25.04 -1.88
CA CYS A 246 2.74 25.12 -3.12
C CYS A 246 2.17 24.15 -4.16
N VAL A 247 2.15 24.56 -5.40
CA VAL A 247 1.97 23.67 -6.57
C VAL A 247 3.33 23.46 -7.19
N VAL A 248 3.78 22.19 -7.30
CA VAL A 248 5.02 21.81 -7.99
C VAL A 248 4.66 20.83 -9.10
N GLU A 249 4.96 21.19 -10.34
CA GLU A 249 4.49 20.42 -11.48
C GLU A 249 5.50 20.36 -12.63
N TYR A 250 5.33 19.35 -13.49
CA TYR A 250 6.13 19.11 -14.71
C TYR A 250 7.63 18.90 -14.46
N ALA A 251 8.04 18.62 -13.21
CA ALA A 251 9.41 18.27 -12.88
C ALA A 251 9.63 16.75 -12.82
N GLY A 252 10.75 16.36 -12.26
CA GLY A 252 11.11 14.96 -12.05
C GLY A 252 12.15 14.43 -13.04
N GLY A 253 12.71 15.28 -13.92
CA GLY A 253 13.85 14.91 -14.76
C GLY A 253 15.06 14.44 -13.92
N GLY A 254 15.23 14.99 -12.69
CA GLY A 254 16.18 14.53 -11.67
C GLY A 254 15.68 13.35 -10.81
N GLY A 255 14.54 12.74 -11.16
CA GLY A 255 13.98 11.56 -10.47
C GLY A 255 12.84 11.84 -9.48
N ALA A 256 12.61 13.07 -9.06
CA ALA A 256 11.49 13.51 -8.22
C ALA A 256 11.13 14.98 -8.45
N LEU A 257 9.89 15.39 -8.11
CA LEU A 257 9.52 16.81 -8.05
C LEU A 257 10.30 17.53 -6.94
N VAL A 258 10.38 16.88 -5.77
CA VAL A 258 11.14 17.37 -4.63
C VAL A 258 11.98 16.23 -4.06
N ARG A 259 13.28 16.43 -4.00
CA ARG A 259 14.25 15.52 -3.39
C ARG A 259 14.80 16.14 -2.10
N CYS A 260 14.70 15.40 -1.02
CA CYS A 260 15.10 15.84 0.32
C CYS A 260 16.15 14.89 0.88
N ASP A 261 17.44 15.18 0.66
CA ASP A 261 18.54 14.37 1.22
C ASP A 261 18.98 14.88 2.60
N ALA A 262 18.80 16.19 2.86
CA ALA A 262 19.09 16.85 4.13
C ALA A 262 18.16 18.06 4.34
N GLY A 263 18.35 18.83 5.43
CA GLY A 263 17.69 20.11 5.67
C GLY A 263 16.35 20.04 6.40
N ARG A 264 15.84 18.87 6.74
CA ARG A 264 14.60 18.67 7.52
C ARG A 264 13.43 19.53 6.99
N VAL A 265 13.09 19.35 5.72
CA VAL A 265 12.07 20.13 5.01
C VAL A 265 10.66 19.82 5.56
N ASP A 266 9.86 20.86 5.76
CA ASP A 266 8.42 20.74 6.03
C ASP A 266 7.64 20.90 4.73
N ILE A 267 6.77 19.93 4.42
CA ILE A 267 5.87 19.97 3.27
C ILE A 267 4.44 19.81 3.78
N ASP A 268 3.63 20.82 3.56
CA ASP A 268 2.25 20.81 4.04
C ASP A 268 1.27 21.47 3.05
N SER A 269 0.12 20.89 2.85
CA SER A 269 -0.98 21.44 2.05
C SER A 269 -0.56 21.77 0.60
N CYS A 270 0.33 20.98 0.00
CA CYS A 270 0.86 21.17 -1.36
C CYS A 270 0.11 20.32 -2.41
N VAL A 271 0.31 20.67 -3.67
CA VAL A 271 -0.14 19.88 -4.83
C VAL A 271 1.07 19.55 -5.69
N PHE A 272 1.41 18.27 -5.78
CA PHE A 272 2.53 17.76 -6.56
C PHE A 272 1.99 16.91 -7.72
N ARG A 273 2.26 17.33 -8.96
CA ARG A 273 1.66 16.67 -10.12
C ARG A 273 2.55 16.63 -11.35
N ALA A 274 2.25 15.69 -12.24
CA ALA A 274 2.93 15.54 -13.53
C ALA A 274 4.45 15.36 -13.40
N SER A 275 4.89 14.37 -12.58
CA SER A 275 6.29 14.00 -12.44
C SER A 275 6.68 12.87 -13.40
N SER A 276 7.83 12.98 -14.07
CA SER A 276 8.42 11.84 -14.80
C SER A 276 9.01 10.78 -13.88
N GLY A 277 9.15 11.06 -12.60
CA GLY A 277 9.66 10.19 -11.55
C GLY A 277 8.75 10.12 -10.34
N ARG A 278 9.31 10.33 -9.16
CA ARG A 278 8.61 10.41 -7.87
C ARG A 278 8.00 11.79 -7.64
N GLY A 279 7.03 11.88 -6.71
CA GLY A 279 6.58 13.17 -6.19
C GLY A 279 7.61 13.72 -5.19
N VAL A 280 7.72 13.10 -4.01
CA VAL A 280 8.76 13.38 -3.01
C VAL A 280 9.67 12.17 -2.87
N SER A 281 10.99 12.42 -2.83
CA SER A 281 12.00 11.42 -2.47
C SER A 281 12.81 11.94 -1.30
N ALA A 282 12.77 11.25 -0.15
CA ALA A 282 13.46 11.70 1.06
C ALA A 282 14.39 10.64 1.65
N SER A 283 15.60 11.07 2.02
CA SER A 283 16.63 10.24 2.64
C SER A 283 17.35 11.00 3.75
N GLY A 284 18.20 10.31 4.51
CA GLY A 284 18.97 10.92 5.59
C GLY A 284 18.10 11.64 6.62
N THR A 285 18.27 12.94 6.75
CA THR A 285 17.46 13.82 7.62
C THR A 285 16.59 14.79 6.82
N GLY A 286 16.40 14.52 5.53
CA GLY A 286 15.84 15.49 4.59
C GLY A 286 14.38 15.89 4.80
N LEU A 287 13.59 15.05 5.46
CA LEU A 287 12.18 15.31 5.70
C LEU A 287 11.91 15.47 7.20
N ARG A 288 11.22 16.55 7.60
CA ARG A 288 10.71 16.75 8.97
C ARG A 288 9.23 16.42 9.06
N SER A 289 8.45 16.83 8.06
CA SER A 289 7.03 16.50 7.96
C SER A 289 6.53 16.53 6.52
N LEU A 290 5.56 15.66 6.23
CA LEU A 290 4.81 15.64 4.97
C LEU A 290 3.33 15.37 5.28
N SER A 291 2.48 16.37 5.12
CA SER A 291 1.05 16.27 5.46
C SER A 291 0.17 17.03 4.47
N HIS A 292 -1.12 16.68 4.40
CA HIS A 292 -2.18 17.33 3.63
C HIS A 292 -1.82 17.61 2.15
N THR A 293 -0.90 16.85 1.59
CA THR A 293 -0.35 17.07 0.24
C THR A 293 -0.97 16.10 -0.77
N ALA A 294 -1.41 16.65 -1.90
CA ALA A 294 -1.99 15.88 -2.99
C ALA A 294 -0.95 15.52 -4.05
N PHE A 295 -0.90 14.23 -4.43
CA PHE A 295 0.00 13.72 -5.45
C PHE A 295 -0.78 13.11 -6.61
N SER A 296 -0.47 13.54 -7.85
CA SER A 296 -1.10 12.99 -9.05
C SER A 296 -0.16 12.99 -10.26
N GLY A 297 -0.36 12.04 -11.18
CA GLY A 297 0.40 11.99 -12.43
C GLY A 297 1.90 11.70 -12.25
N CYS A 298 2.31 11.09 -11.15
CA CYS A 298 3.70 10.64 -10.97
C CYS A 298 3.92 9.32 -11.73
N ALA A 299 4.98 9.25 -12.54
CA ALA A 299 5.38 8.04 -13.25
C ALA A 299 6.06 6.99 -12.33
N GLY A 300 6.55 7.41 -11.18
CA GLY A 300 7.05 6.57 -10.10
C GLY A 300 6.08 6.48 -8.92
N TYR A 301 6.65 6.26 -7.72
CA TYR A 301 5.90 6.39 -6.47
C TYR A 301 5.70 7.86 -6.12
N PRO A 302 4.50 8.27 -5.68
CA PRO A 302 4.26 9.66 -5.26
C PRO A 302 5.11 10.06 -4.04
N VAL A 303 5.33 9.12 -3.13
CA VAL A 303 6.17 9.31 -1.95
C VAL A 303 7.16 8.16 -1.84
N SER A 304 8.44 8.48 -1.68
CA SER A 304 9.53 7.52 -1.48
C SER A 304 10.40 8.01 -0.33
N VAL A 305 10.47 7.26 0.76
CA VAL A 305 11.19 7.67 1.97
C VAL A 305 12.09 6.57 2.51
N ALA A 306 13.20 6.96 3.11
CA ALA A 306 14.02 6.04 3.88
C ALA A 306 13.25 5.52 5.10
N LEU A 307 13.55 4.30 5.55
CA LEU A 307 12.87 3.63 6.67
C LEU A 307 12.79 4.50 7.92
N GLY A 308 13.85 5.21 8.28
CA GLY A 308 13.88 6.09 9.46
C GLY A 308 13.08 7.39 9.33
N LEU A 309 12.42 7.64 8.19
CA LEU A 309 11.60 8.83 7.93
C LEU A 309 10.09 8.53 7.88
N VAL A 310 9.67 7.29 8.14
CA VAL A 310 8.25 6.93 8.12
C VAL A 310 7.45 7.75 9.14
N SER A 311 8.01 8.02 10.31
CA SER A 311 7.41 8.88 11.34
C SER A 311 7.22 10.35 10.93
N ALA A 312 7.91 10.81 9.87
CA ALA A 312 7.71 12.15 9.30
C ALA A 312 6.47 12.26 8.40
N LEU A 313 5.86 11.14 8.06
CA LEU A 313 4.66 11.10 7.21
C LEU A 313 3.42 11.34 8.07
N GLY A 314 2.79 12.50 7.88
CA GLY A 314 1.55 12.88 8.55
C GLY A 314 0.30 12.47 7.78
N ALA A 315 -0.85 12.75 8.37
CA ALA A 315 -2.18 12.48 7.79
C ALA A 315 -2.56 13.47 6.68
N GLY A 316 -3.68 13.20 6.00
CA GLY A 316 -4.29 14.10 5.04
C GLY A 316 -3.64 14.12 3.65
N ASN A 317 -2.62 13.32 3.40
CA ASN A 317 -2.06 13.17 2.06
C ASN A 317 -3.05 12.41 1.13
N THR A 318 -3.01 12.69 -0.17
CA THR A 318 -3.79 11.96 -1.18
C THR A 318 -2.89 11.49 -2.32
N LEU A 319 -3.01 10.21 -2.68
CA LEU A 319 -2.20 9.58 -3.73
C LEU A 319 -3.14 9.01 -4.81
N THR A 320 -3.56 9.84 -5.76
CA THR A 320 -4.55 9.44 -6.77
C THR A 320 -4.05 9.74 -8.18
N GLY A 321 -4.35 8.85 -9.14
CA GLY A 321 -3.95 9.06 -10.54
C GLY A 321 -2.44 8.96 -10.79
N ASN A 322 -1.68 8.31 -9.90
CA ASN A 322 -0.28 8.00 -10.10
C ASN A 322 -0.12 6.60 -10.70
N LYS A 323 1.01 6.30 -11.29
CA LYS A 323 1.30 4.96 -11.80
C LYS A 323 1.28 3.91 -10.68
N ARG A 324 1.65 4.31 -9.46
CA ARG A 324 1.65 3.48 -8.25
C ARG A 324 1.16 4.33 -7.08
N ASN A 325 -0.03 4.04 -6.56
CA ASN A 325 -0.60 4.77 -5.41
C ASN A 325 -0.17 4.10 -4.10
N ALA A 326 1.12 4.15 -3.80
CA ALA A 326 1.73 3.57 -2.61
C ALA A 326 2.89 4.45 -2.12
N ILE A 327 3.30 4.26 -0.87
CA ILE A 327 4.48 4.87 -0.27
C ILE A 327 5.65 3.89 -0.42
N GLU A 328 6.66 4.23 -1.22
CA GLU A 328 7.86 3.42 -1.37
C GLU A 328 8.77 3.59 -0.14
N LEU A 329 9.13 2.48 0.48
CA LEU A 329 10.12 2.45 1.56
C LEU A 329 11.49 2.07 1.00
N VAL A 330 12.48 2.92 1.21
CA VAL A 330 13.84 2.74 0.73
C VAL A 330 14.74 2.36 1.91
N GLY A 331 15.48 1.28 1.73
CA GLY A 331 16.34 0.71 2.75
C GLY A 331 16.06 -0.78 2.97
N SER A 332 16.91 -1.43 3.71
CA SER A 332 16.81 -2.88 3.93
C SER A 332 16.76 -3.26 5.41
N THR A 333 17.09 -2.34 6.32
CA THR A 333 17.23 -2.67 7.75
C THR A 333 16.62 -1.59 8.63
N VAL A 334 15.74 -2.00 9.53
CA VAL A 334 15.23 -1.22 10.66
C VAL A 334 16.19 -1.43 11.82
N THR A 335 16.93 -0.39 12.20
CA THR A 335 17.95 -0.43 13.25
C THR A 335 17.54 0.29 14.53
N ALA A 336 16.40 0.96 14.54
CA ALA A 336 15.81 1.61 15.71
C ALA A 336 14.31 1.28 15.75
N SER A 337 13.75 1.25 16.96
CA SER A 337 12.31 1.04 17.13
C SER A 337 11.52 2.13 16.41
N ASP A 338 10.49 1.72 15.66
CA ASP A 338 9.65 2.61 14.87
C ASP A 338 8.20 2.12 14.85
N THR A 339 7.27 3.05 14.65
CA THR A 339 5.85 2.74 14.47
C THR A 339 5.40 3.25 13.11
N TRP A 340 4.97 2.31 12.25
CA TRP A 340 4.44 2.66 10.94
C TRP A 340 2.95 2.91 11.01
N PRO A 341 2.50 4.17 10.84
CA PRO A 341 1.10 4.56 10.96
C PRO A 341 0.27 4.09 9.76
N ASN A 342 -1.02 3.91 9.97
CA ASN A 342 -1.96 3.74 8.85
C ASN A 342 -2.28 5.11 8.22
N LEU A 343 -1.71 5.37 7.08
CA LEU A 343 -1.90 6.60 6.30
C LEU A 343 -2.99 6.48 5.23
N GLY A 344 -3.68 5.34 5.17
CA GLY A 344 -4.69 5.05 4.14
C GLY A 344 -4.10 4.57 2.80
N PHE A 345 -2.78 4.37 2.72
CA PHE A 345 -2.08 3.87 1.54
C PHE A 345 -1.16 2.72 1.90
N PRO A 346 -0.94 1.77 0.96
CA PRO A 346 0.00 0.69 1.21
C PRO A 346 1.46 1.19 1.24
N TYR A 347 2.26 0.53 2.05
CA TYR A 347 3.72 0.63 2.01
C TYR A 347 4.27 -0.36 0.99
N ALA A 348 5.05 0.10 0.03
CA ALA A 348 5.73 -0.72 -0.97
C ALA A 348 7.17 -1.00 -0.54
N ILE A 349 7.48 -2.25 -0.26
CA ILE A 349 8.81 -2.72 0.15
C ILE A 349 9.43 -3.43 -1.06
N THR A 350 10.39 -2.76 -1.70
CA THR A 350 10.97 -3.20 -2.98
C THR A 350 12.19 -4.11 -2.83
N ALA A 351 12.66 -4.33 -1.61
CA ALA A 351 13.76 -5.24 -1.28
C ALA A 351 13.45 -5.98 0.04
N THR A 352 14.26 -6.99 0.39
CA THR A 352 14.14 -7.64 1.69
C THR A 352 14.29 -6.64 2.82
N LEU A 353 13.33 -6.64 3.74
CA LEU A 353 13.31 -5.81 4.93
C LEU A 353 13.75 -6.64 6.14
N THR A 354 14.75 -6.18 6.85
CA THR A 354 15.26 -6.83 8.07
C THR A 354 15.01 -5.93 9.28
N VAL A 355 14.48 -6.51 10.36
CA VAL A 355 14.35 -5.84 11.66
C VAL A 355 15.36 -6.48 12.60
N ALA A 356 16.53 -5.88 12.73
CA ALA A 356 17.63 -6.42 13.52
C ALA A 356 18.71 -5.38 13.75
N ASP A 357 19.11 -5.22 15.00
CA ASP A 357 20.26 -4.41 15.45
C ASP A 357 20.61 -4.76 16.89
N SER A 358 21.81 -4.37 17.33
CA SER A 358 22.26 -4.54 18.73
C SER A 358 21.37 -3.82 19.75
N SER A 359 20.61 -2.81 19.31
CA SER A 359 19.63 -2.07 20.12
C SER A 359 18.31 -2.80 20.36
N ASN A 360 18.10 -3.99 19.76
CA ASN A 360 16.86 -4.74 19.76
C ASN A 360 15.66 -3.91 19.25
N PRO A 361 15.66 -3.45 17.99
CA PRO A 361 14.60 -2.60 17.48
C PRO A 361 13.26 -3.33 17.42
N LEU A 362 12.20 -2.64 17.81
CA LEU A 362 10.83 -3.11 17.67
C LEU A 362 10.14 -2.36 16.52
N LEU A 363 9.76 -3.08 15.47
CA LEU A 363 8.88 -2.56 14.43
C LEU A 363 7.43 -2.79 14.84
N THR A 364 6.70 -1.70 15.06
CA THR A 364 5.26 -1.73 15.32
C THR A 364 4.50 -1.31 14.06
N VAL A 365 3.62 -2.17 13.57
CA VAL A 365 2.74 -1.88 12.43
C VAL A 365 1.35 -1.54 12.96
N ALA A 366 0.87 -0.33 12.66
CA ALA A 366 -0.44 0.12 13.15
C ALA A 366 -1.60 -0.64 12.47
N PRO A 367 -2.74 -0.78 13.15
CA PRO A 367 -3.92 -1.43 12.60
C PRO A 367 -4.37 -0.84 11.25
N GLY A 368 -4.80 -1.71 10.34
CA GLY A 368 -5.26 -1.35 9.01
C GLY A 368 -4.16 -1.06 7.99
N CYS A 369 -2.89 -1.17 8.36
CA CYS A 369 -1.78 -1.05 7.42
C CYS A 369 -1.77 -2.17 6.39
N SER A 370 -1.27 -1.86 5.20
CA SER A 370 -0.98 -2.83 4.14
C SER A 370 0.49 -2.71 3.74
N LEU A 371 1.24 -3.79 3.88
CA LEU A 371 2.66 -3.90 3.51
C LEU A 371 2.75 -4.80 2.28
N LEU A 372 3.23 -4.23 1.16
CA LEU A 372 3.34 -4.91 -0.12
C LEU A 372 4.80 -5.16 -0.46
N PHE A 373 5.17 -6.41 -0.62
CA PHE A 373 6.54 -6.84 -0.86
C PHE A 373 6.77 -7.18 -2.33
N ALA A 374 7.89 -6.74 -2.88
CA ALA A 374 8.31 -7.11 -4.23
C ALA A 374 8.61 -8.62 -4.33
N ASP A 375 8.63 -9.12 -5.54
CA ASP A 375 8.93 -10.52 -5.83
C ASP A 375 10.25 -10.95 -5.16
N SER A 376 10.20 -12.10 -4.49
CA SER A 376 11.33 -12.67 -3.73
C SER A 376 11.85 -11.85 -2.53
N ALA A 377 11.28 -10.68 -2.24
CA ALA A 377 11.57 -9.95 -1.01
C ALA A 377 11.01 -10.68 0.22
N ALA A 378 11.65 -10.52 1.36
CA ALA A 378 11.23 -11.11 2.63
C ALA A 378 11.09 -10.02 3.71
N LEU A 379 10.28 -10.30 4.73
CA LEU A 379 10.35 -9.61 6.02
C LEU A 379 11.09 -10.52 7.01
N ARG A 380 12.27 -10.11 7.43
CA ARG A 380 13.13 -10.87 8.35
C ARG A 380 13.23 -10.19 9.69
N VAL A 381 13.05 -10.94 10.76
CA VAL A 381 13.13 -10.43 12.12
C VAL A 381 14.18 -11.24 12.89
N GLY A 382 15.09 -10.57 13.57
CA GLY A 382 16.06 -11.23 14.45
C GLY A 382 17.21 -11.97 13.75
N VAL A 383 17.60 -11.54 12.54
CA VAL A 383 18.70 -12.15 11.78
C VAL A 383 20.04 -11.68 12.31
N GLY A 384 20.81 -12.59 12.92
CA GLY A 384 22.15 -12.32 13.42
C GLY A 384 22.22 -11.31 14.57
N GLN A 385 21.25 -10.42 14.71
CA GLN A 385 21.09 -9.43 15.78
C GLN A 385 19.63 -9.43 16.28
N PRO A 386 19.37 -9.00 17.53
CA PRO A 386 18.02 -8.93 18.07
C PRO A 386 17.06 -8.02 17.27
N GLY A 387 15.77 -8.32 17.31
CA GLY A 387 14.73 -7.50 16.74
C GLY A 387 13.35 -8.07 17.00
N GLY A 388 12.31 -7.22 16.98
CA GLY A 388 10.92 -7.61 17.22
C GLY A 388 9.94 -7.04 16.19
N LEU A 389 8.77 -7.67 16.06
CA LEU A 389 7.68 -7.25 15.18
C LEU A 389 6.35 -7.35 15.91
N THR A 390 5.69 -6.24 16.14
CA THR A 390 4.31 -6.21 16.63
C THR A 390 3.38 -5.76 15.52
N ALA A 391 2.46 -6.66 15.13
CA ALA A 391 1.40 -6.37 14.19
C ALA A 391 0.06 -6.79 14.83
N ASP A 392 -0.59 -5.83 15.48
CA ASP A 392 -1.89 -6.04 16.13
C ASP A 392 -3.01 -5.35 15.34
N GLY A 393 -3.71 -6.12 14.54
CA GLY A 393 -4.82 -5.69 13.71
C GLY A 393 -6.19 -5.72 14.39
N THR A 394 -6.28 -5.72 15.73
CA THR A 394 -7.55 -5.82 16.48
C THR A 394 -8.56 -4.75 16.07
N SER A 395 -8.13 -3.52 15.81
CA SER A 395 -8.99 -2.41 15.34
C SER A 395 -8.98 -2.19 13.83
N GLY A 396 -8.27 -3.01 13.08
CA GLY A 396 -8.19 -2.96 11.61
C GLY A 396 -7.15 -3.96 11.09
N THR A 397 -7.58 -4.93 10.30
CA THR A 397 -6.71 -6.01 9.78
C THR A 397 -5.44 -5.46 9.13
N ILE A 398 -4.28 -5.99 9.53
CA ILE A 398 -2.99 -5.68 8.92
C ILE A 398 -2.73 -6.69 7.80
N ALA A 399 -2.35 -6.20 6.62
CA ALA A 399 -2.09 -7.04 5.45
C ALA A 399 -0.59 -7.08 5.10
N PHE A 400 -0.07 -8.29 4.89
CA PHE A 400 1.25 -8.57 4.31
C PHE A 400 1.01 -9.32 3.00
N ALA A 401 1.37 -8.72 1.86
CA ALA A 401 1.01 -9.27 0.56
C ALA A 401 2.09 -8.99 -0.51
N ALA A 402 1.94 -9.62 -1.67
CA ALA A 402 2.80 -9.34 -2.82
C ALA A 402 2.47 -7.95 -3.43
N LEU A 403 3.50 -7.23 -3.85
CA LEU A 403 3.39 -5.93 -4.53
C LEU A 403 2.93 -6.07 -5.99
N GLY A 404 3.18 -7.20 -6.62
CA GLY A 404 2.91 -7.49 -8.02
C GLY A 404 2.26 -8.87 -8.22
N PRO A 405 2.25 -9.38 -9.44
CA PRO A 405 1.68 -10.69 -9.75
C PRO A 405 2.55 -11.87 -9.31
N GLY A 406 3.81 -11.63 -8.98
CA GLY A 406 4.72 -12.63 -8.44
C GLY A 406 4.52 -12.88 -6.94
N ASN A 407 5.33 -13.77 -6.38
CA ASN A 407 5.28 -14.11 -4.97
C ASN A 407 6.46 -13.50 -4.22
N TRP A 408 6.19 -12.91 -3.07
CA TRP A 408 7.23 -12.56 -2.12
C TRP A 408 7.63 -13.78 -1.29
N ARG A 409 8.73 -13.70 -0.56
CA ARG A 409 9.26 -14.86 0.15
C ARG A 409 8.45 -15.22 1.39
N GLY A 410 7.94 -14.23 2.11
CA GLY A 410 7.18 -14.41 3.35
C GLY A 410 7.83 -13.70 4.54
N ILE A 411 7.32 -14.02 5.75
CA ILE A 411 7.83 -13.53 7.03
C ILE A 411 8.76 -14.60 7.63
N GLU A 412 9.98 -14.22 7.97
CA GLU A 412 10.98 -15.11 8.55
C GLU A 412 11.36 -14.59 9.96
N PHE A 413 11.03 -15.35 11.00
CA PHE A 413 11.47 -15.11 12.38
C PHE A 413 12.70 -15.97 12.66
N TRP A 414 13.80 -15.33 13.00
CA TRP A 414 15.09 -15.98 13.23
C TRP A 414 15.38 -16.11 14.72
N GLU A 415 16.42 -16.86 15.07
CA GLU A 415 16.78 -17.27 16.44
C GLU A 415 16.97 -16.11 17.45
N LYS A 416 17.22 -14.89 16.96
CA LYS A 416 17.34 -13.70 17.81
C LYS A 416 16.10 -12.79 17.77
N THR A 417 15.01 -13.27 17.20
CA THR A 417 13.74 -12.55 17.32
C THR A 417 13.35 -12.43 18.80
N ASP A 418 12.94 -11.24 19.22
CA ASP A 418 12.40 -11.01 20.57
C ASP A 418 11.00 -11.62 20.68
N PRO A 419 10.83 -12.78 21.33
CA PRO A 419 9.53 -13.48 21.36
C PRO A 419 8.48 -12.79 22.24
N LEU A 420 8.91 -11.93 23.19
CA LEU A 420 8.00 -11.23 24.09
C LEU A 420 7.30 -10.05 23.39
N HIS A 421 7.95 -9.46 22.40
CA HIS A 421 7.45 -8.32 21.66
C HIS A 421 7.16 -8.66 20.19
N THR A 422 7.08 -9.96 19.85
CA THR A 422 6.76 -10.38 18.49
C THR A 422 5.44 -11.13 18.44
N ALA A 423 4.48 -10.52 17.74
CA ALA A 423 3.16 -11.09 17.56
C ALA A 423 2.53 -10.65 16.22
N LEU A 424 1.81 -11.59 15.60
CA LEU A 424 0.84 -11.33 14.54
C LEU A 424 -0.56 -11.61 15.10
N ASN A 425 -1.40 -10.60 15.17
CA ASN A 425 -2.77 -10.69 15.66
C ASN A 425 -3.71 -9.98 14.70
N PHE A 426 -4.80 -10.62 14.29
CA PHE A 426 -5.72 -10.12 13.25
C PHE A 426 -4.99 -9.66 11.99
N CYS A 427 -4.03 -10.46 11.53
CA CYS A 427 -3.27 -10.21 10.31
C CYS A 427 -3.80 -11.04 9.13
N ARG A 428 -3.43 -10.62 7.94
CA ARG A 428 -3.59 -11.38 6.69
C ARG A 428 -2.24 -11.50 5.99
N VAL A 429 -1.80 -12.73 5.72
CA VAL A 429 -0.56 -13.01 4.99
C VAL A 429 -0.91 -13.76 3.70
N GLY A 430 -0.57 -13.18 2.56
CA GLY A 430 -0.92 -13.77 1.27
C GLY A 430 0.06 -13.46 0.13
N GLY A 431 0.01 -14.28 -0.93
CA GLY A 431 0.90 -14.14 -2.09
C GLY A 431 2.38 -14.39 -1.76
N ALA A 432 2.68 -15.13 -0.69
CA ALA A 432 4.02 -15.53 -0.30
C ALA A 432 4.40 -16.88 -0.91
N GLY A 433 5.58 -17.40 -0.57
CA GLY A 433 6.03 -18.72 -0.98
C GLY A 433 6.96 -18.72 -2.20
N ALA A 434 7.60 -17.58 -2.52
CA ALA A 434 8.63 -17.55 -3.56
C ALA A 434 9.72 -18.58 -3.30
N ALA A 435 10.18 -19.26 -4.36
CA ALA A 435 11.19 -20.31 -4.29
C ALA A 435 10.83 -21.47 -3.33
N GLY A 436 9.52 -21.77 -3.15
CA GLY A 436 9.07 -22.88 -2.31
C GLY A 436 9.12 -22.61 -0.80
N SER A 437 9.34 -21.35 -0.37
CA SER A 437 9.33 -20.98 1.04
C SER A 437 7.90 -21.05 1.62
N ALA A 438 7.77 -21.14 2.94
CA ALA A 438 6.49 -20.96 3.60
C ALA A 438 6.12 -19.48 3.70
N ALA A 439 4.83 -19.19 3.89
CA ALA A 439 4.37 -17.81 4.10
C ALA A 439 4.92 -17.23 5.41
N ILE A 440 5.04 -18.07 6.45
CA ILE A 440 5.69 -17.72 7.71
C ILE A 440 6.68 -18.84 8.06
N THR A 441 7.91 -18.47 8.40
CA THR A 441 8.94 -19.42 8.83
C THR A 441 9.51 -18.99 10.19
N CYS A 442 9.58 -19.92 11.14
CA CYS A 442 10.15 -19.72 12.47
C CYS A 442 11.41 -20.57 12.62
N TYR A 443 12.59 -19.93 12.75
CA TYR A 443 13.87 -20.58 12.97
C TYR A 443 14.24 -20.51 14.46
N SER A 444 14.03 -21.61 15.19
CA SER A 444 14.40 -21.79 16.60
C SER A 444 13.85 -20.71 17.56
N VAL A 445 12.74 -20.08 17.21
CA VAL A 445 12.05 -19.09 18.04
C VAL A 445 10.55 -19.33 18.05
N ALA A 446 9.94 -19.31 19.23
CA ALA A 446 8.51 -19.43 19.40
C ALA A 446 7.84 -18.04 19.42
N VAL A 447 7.04 -17.75 18.41
CA VAL A 447 6.30 -16.48 18.29
C VAL A 447 4.79 -16.69 18.50
N THR A 448 4.07 -15.59 18.71
CA THR A 448 2.60 -15.57 18.81
C THR A 448 2.00 -15.26 17.43
N ILE A 449 1.14 -16.14 16.94
CA ILE A 449 0.32 -15.95 15.75
C ILE A 449 -1.10 -16.32 16.15
N ILE A 450 -2.02 -15.36 16.13
CA ILE A 450 -3.40 -15.58 16.55
C ILE A 450 -4.38 -14.79 15.68
N ASN A 451 -5.59 -15.31 15.53
CA ASN A 451 -6.67 -14.67 14.76
C ASN A 451 -6.24 -14.25 13.35
N THR A 452 -5.25 -14.94 12.79
CA THR A 452 -4.56 -14.54 11.56
C THR A 452 -4.96 -15.44 10.39
N ARG A 453 -5.14 -14.84 9.22
CA ARG A 453 -5.43 -15.56 7.98
C ARG A 453 -4.19 -15.64 7.10
N ILE A 454 -3.70 -16.83 6.85
CA ILE A 454 -2.58 -17.15 5.96
C ILE A 454 -3.17 -17.85 4.74
N ALA A 455 -3.18 -17.18 3.56
CA ALA A 455 -3.97 -17.68 2.45
C ALA A 455 -3.38 -17.37 1.06
N GLY A 456 -3.57 -18.32 0.12
CA GLY A 456 -3.20 -18.13 -1.29
C GLY A 456 -1.70 -18.00 -1.50
N ASN A 457 -0.91 -18.86 -0.87
CA ASN A 457 0.54 -18.87 -0.92
C ASN A 457 1.06 -19.94 -1.90
N ALA A 458 2.14 -19.66 -2.60
CA ALA A 458 2.75 -20.57 -3.57
C ALA A 458 3.56 -21.71 -2.93
N GLY A 459 3.82 -21.63 -1.64
CA GLY A 459 4.46 -22.68 -0.83
C GLY A 459 3.54 -23.14 0.29
N SER A 460 4.11 -23.60 1.39
CA SER A 460 3.38 -23.98 2.60
C SER A 460 2.90 -22.75 3.38
N GLY A 461 1.94 -22.96 4.29
CA GLY A 461 1.45 -21.89 5.15
C GLY A 461 2.49 -21.47 6.18
N VAL A 462 2.79 -22.32 7.13
CA VAL A 462 3.75 -22.06 8.21
C VAL A 462 4.78 -23.19 8.29
N TYR A 463 6.03 -22.83 8.56
CA TYR A 463 7.10 -23.79 8.79
C TYR A 463 7.85 -23.44 10.09
N THR A 464 8.02 -24.40 10.99
CA THR A 464 8.80 -24.24 12.22
C THR A 464 10.02 -25.18 12.23
N PHE A 465 11.22 -24.60 12.42
CA PHE A 465 12.47 -25.33 12.54
C PHE A 465 12.92 -25.37 14.00
N SER A 466 13.00 -26.57 14.59
CA SER A 466 13.47 -26.79 15.97
C SER A 466 12.73 -25.94 17.03
N THR A 467 11.46 -25.63 16.78
CA THR A 467 10.62 -24.82 17.67
C THR A 467 9.15 -25.10 17.46
N GLY A 468 8.30 -24.64 18.39
CA GLY A 468 6.86 -24.54 18.24
C GLY A 468 6.41 -23.09 18.26
N PHE A 469 5.25 -22.84 18.79
CA PHE A 469 4.65 -21.50 18.93
C PHE A 469 4.59 -21.09 20.40
N ALA A 470 4.68 -19.80 20.68
CA ALA A 470 4.25 -19.26 21.96
C ALA A 470 2.72 -19.31 22.08
N ARG A 471 2.03 -18.97 20.99
CA ARG A 471 0.58 -19.18 20.79
C ARG A 471 0.30 -19.34 19.29
N PHE A 472 -0.62 -20.26 18.95
CA PHE A 472 -1.13 -20.46 17.59
C PHE A 472 -2.61 -20.85 17.70
N GLU A 473 -3.50 -19.86 17.63
CA GLU A 473 -4.91 -20.04 17.98
C GLU A 473 -5.84 -19.20 17.09
N ASN A 474 -6.98 -19.78 16.74
CA ASN A 474 -7.99 -19.13 15.89
C ASN A 474 -7.46 -18.66 14.54
N ASP A 475 -6.46 -19.36 14.02
CA ASP A 475 -5.83 -19.04 12.74
C ASP A 475 -6.50 -19.80 11.59
N THR A 476 -6.47 -19.23 10.41
CA THR A 476 -6.94 -19.89 9.19
C THR A 476 -5.78 -19.99 8.20
N VAL A 477 -5.37 -21.21 7.86
CA VAL A 477 -4.32 -21.47 6.86
C VAL A 477 -4.95 -22.22 5.69
N THR A 478 -5.12 -21.57 4.54
CA THR A 478 -5.90 -22.11 3.41
C THR A 478 -5.38 -21.66 2.05
N GLY A 479 -5.64 -22.45 1.01
CA GLY A 479 -5.25 -22.11 -0.37
C GLY A 479 -3.74 -22.05 -0.59
N CYS A 480 -2.95 -22.72 0.24
CA CYS A 480 -1.51 -22.90 0.04
C CYS A 480 -1.26 -24.06 -0.93
N VAL A 481 -0.23 -23.94 -1.78
CA VAL A 481 0.18 -25.01 -2.72
C VAL A 481 0.81 -26.19 -1.96
N GLY A 482 1.49 -25.95 -0.84
CA GLY A 482 1.97 -26.98 0.08
C GLY A 482 0.98 -27.24 1.22
N SER A 483 1.48 -27.84 2.28
CA SER A 483 0.72 -28.12 3.51
C SER A 483 0.48 -26.85 4.35
N PRO A 484 -0.58 -26.85 5.19
CA PRO A 484 -0.86 -25.71 6.04
C PRO A 484 0.25 -25.43 7.07
N LEU A 485 0.84 -26.49 7.62
CA LEU A 485 1.82 -26.36 8.69
C LEU A 485 2.83 -27.51 8.65
N HIS A 486 4.11 -27.19 8.85
CA HIS A 486 5.20 -28.13 9.14
C HIS A 486 5.70 -27.87 10.57
N ILE A 487 5.76 -28.91 11.39
CA ILE A 487 6.17 -28.84 12.80
C ILE A 487 6.85 -30.12 13.27
N ALA A 488 7.87 -30.03 14.10
CA ALA A 488 8.47 -31.20 14.67
C ALA A 488 7.58 -31.84 15.74
N ALA A 489 7.62 -33.19 15.85
CA ALA A 489 6.75 -33.99 16.70
C ALA A 489 6.62 -33.49 18.15
N GLN A 490 7.73 -33.09 18.76
CA GLN A 490 7.74 -32.59 20.15
C GLN A 490 7.05 -31.23 20.34
N TYR A 491 6.77 -30.47 19.28
CA TYR A 491 6.16 -29.15 19.36
C TYR A 491 4.69 -29.12 18.91
N VAL A 492 4.13 -30.23 18.43
CA VAL A 492 2.73 -30.29 17.97
C VAL A 492 1.75 -29.80 19.03
N GLY A 493 2.05 -30.05 20.32
CA GLY A 493 1.23 -29.58 21.44
C GLY A 493 1.17 -28.05 21.59
N THR A 494 1.95 -27.28 20.83
CA THR A 494 1.88 -25.81 20.79
C THR A 494 0.85 -25.27 19.79
N ILE A 495 0.24 -26.16 18.98
CA ILE A 495 -0.91 -25.83 18.14
C ILE A 495 -2.15 -25.76 19.06
N GLY A 496 -2.68 -24.54 19.22
CA GLY A 496 -3.87 -24.32 20.06
C GLY A 496 -5.19 -24.64 19.36
N ASN A 497 -6.27 -24.16 19.95
CA ASN A 497 -7.62 -24.41 19.47
C ASN A 497 -8.11 -23.37 18.46
N GLY A 498 -9.21 -23.68 17.76
CA GLY A 498 -9.92 -22.75 16.88
C GLY A 498 -9.26 -22.53 15.53
N ASN A 499 -8.21 -23.27 15.21
CA ASN A 499 -7.54 -23.19 13.91
C ASN A 499 -8.33 -23.91 12.83
N SER A 500 -8.16 -23.46 11.57
CA SER A 500 -8.67 -24.14 10.38
C SER A 500 -7.53 -24.30 9.36
N PHE A 501 -7.31 -25.54 8.95
CA PHE A 501 -6.24 -25.94 8.03
C PHE A 501 -6.76 -26.52 6.71
N ALA A 502 -8.08 -26.53 6.52
CA ALA A 502 -8.71 -27.09 5.32
C ALA A 502 -8.46 -26.24 4.06
N GLY A 503 -8.55 -26.87 2.89
CA GLY A 503 -8.48 -26.17 1.60
C GLY A 503 -7.07 -25.84 1.10
N ASN A 504 -6.04 -26.56 1.57
CA ASN A 504 -4.68 -26.53 1.02
C ASN A 504 -4.49 -27.71 0.04
N SER A 505 -3.49 -27.63 -0.85
CA SER A 505 -3.25 -28.73 -1.82
C SER A 505 -2.78 -30.01 -1.11
N GLU A 506 -2.01 -29.87 -0.04
CA GLU A 506 -1.68 -30.95 0.88
C GLU A 506 -2.50 -30.77 2.15
N PRO A 507 -3.66 -31.46 2.29
CA PRO A 507 -4.61 -31.17 3.37
C PRO A 507 -4.25 -31.91 4.68
N ALA A 508 -3.01 -31.78 5.15
CA ALA A 508 -2.53 -32.38 6.39
C ALA A 508 -1.47 -31.51 7.07
N ILE A 509 -1.39 -31.54 8.39
CA ILE A 509 -0.28 -30.96 9.16
C ILE A 509 0.91 -31.91 9.06
N GLN A 510 2.00 -31.44 8.46
CA GLN A 510 3.23 -32.21 8.33
C GLN A 510 3.96 -32.28 9.69
N VAL A 511 4.06 -33.46 10.25
CA VAL A 511 4.78 -33.73 11.50
C VAL A 511 6.16 -34.31 11.15
N ILE A 512 7.18 -33.51 11.36
CA ILE A 512 8.56 -33.93 11.17
C ILE A 512 8.93 -34.88 12.32
N GLY A 513 9.45 -36.06 12.01
CA GLY A 513 9.89 -37.05 13.01
C GLY A 513 10.91 -36.49 13.99
N GLY A 514 11.27 -37.28 14.96
CA GLY A 514 12.25 -36.95 16.00
C GLY A 514 11.79 -37.36 17.39
N THR A 515 12.57 -37.02 18.41
CA THR A 515 12.36 -37.49 19.78
C THR A 515 11.48 -36.53 20.58
N ILE A 516 10.43 -37.03 21.16
CA ILE A 516 9.59 -36.37 22.17
C ILE A 516 10.22 -36.59 23.54
N THR A 517 10.72 -35.52 24.13
CA THR A 517 11.44 -35.53 25.41
C THR A 517 10.65 -34.93 26.58
N GLN A 518 9.48 -34.34 26.31
CA GLN A 518 8.57 -33.71 27.25
C GLN A 518 7.14 -34.17 26.98
N ASN A 519 6.21 -33.92 27.90
CA ASN A 519 4.81 -34.21 27.68
C ASN A 519 4.25 -33.41 26.51
N VAL A 520 3.64 -34.11 25.55
CA VAL A 520 3.05 -33.52 24.35
C VAL A 520 1.64 -34.03 24.17
N ARG A 521 0.74 -33.14 23.78
CA ARG A 521 -0.65 -33.48 23.45
C ARG A 521 -0.93 -33.14 21.98
N TYR A 522 -1.34 -34.14 21.21
CA TYR A 522 -1.84 -33.95 19.84
C TYR A 522 -3.35 -33.73 19.92
N GLN A 523 -3.75 -32.50 19.70
CA GLN A 523 -5.14 -32.08 19.74
C GLN A 523 -5.83 -32.38 18.40
N ARG A 524 -7.15 -32.62 18.45
CA ARG A 524 -7.93 -32.81 17.22
C ARG A 524 -7.98 -31.52 16.43
N GLN A 525 -7.61 -31.59 15.14
CA GLN A 525 -7.69 -30.52 14.15
C GLN A 525 -8.71 -30.90 13.06
N ASP A 526 -9.02 -29.99 12.15
CA ASP A 526 -9.93 -30.21 11.01
C ASP A 526 -9.28 -30.99 9.84
N VAL A 527 -7.97 -31.28 9.94
CA VAL A 527 -7.19 -32.10 9.00
C VAL A 527 -6.35 -33.12 9.76
N PRO A 528 -5.90 -34.23 9.12
CA PRO A 528 -5.02 -35.21 9.75
C PRO A 528 -3.62 -34.64 10.01
N TYR A 529 -2.87 -35.33 10.87
CA TYR A 529 -1.43 -35.19 11.01
C TYR A 529 -0.74 -36.18 10.07
N HIS A 530 0.16 -35.70 9.23
CA HIS A 530 0.98 -36.52 8.32
C HIS A 530 2.41 -36.62 8.87
N VAL A 531 2.78 -37.77 9.39
CA VAL A 531 4.04 -38.04 10.05
C VAL A 531 5.08 -38.47 9.00
N THR A 532 6.05 -37.61 8.72
CA THR A 532 7.04 -37.78 7.64
C THR A 532 8.36 -38.41 8.11
N GLY A 533 8.49 -38.75 9.37
CA GLY A 533 9.65 -39.43 9.93
C GLY A 533 9.30 -40.16 11.24
N THR A 534 10.10 -41.13 11.65
CA THR A 534 9.88 -41.86 12.90
C THR A 534 9.81 -40.93 14.09
N VAL A 535 8.82 -41.14 14.96
CA VAL A 535 8.63 -40.42 16.21
C VAL A 535 8.99 -41.33 17.40
N ASP A 536 10.03 -40.93 18.14
CA ASP A 536 10.47 -41.62 19.35
C ASP A 536 9.97 -40.90 20.58
N VAL A 537 9.28 -41.62 21.51
CA VAL A 537 8.82 -41.07 22.77
C VAL A 537 9.68 -41.66 23.90
N GLY A 538 10.55 -40.81 24.46
CA GLY A 538 11.39 -41.28 25.55
C GLY A 538 12.43 -40.25 26.01
N SER A 539 12.57 -40.13 27.32
CA SER A 539 13.65 -39.41 28.00
C SER A 539 13.73 -39.86 29.46
N GLN A 540 14.75 -39.36 30.18
CA GLN A 540 14.87 -39.64 31.62
C GLN A 540 13.69 -39.14 32.46
N TYR A 541 12.81 -38.28 31.89
CA TYR A 541 11.64 -37.69 32.55
C TYR A 541 10.32 -38.41 32.21
N GLU A 542 10.39 -39.56 31.52
CA GLU A 542 9.23 -40.37 31.12
C GLU A 542 8.11 -39.55 30.45
N PRO A 543 8.39 -38.91 29.29
CA PRO A 543 7.40 -38.08 28.62
C PRO A 543 6.17 -38.88 28.19
N ALA A 544 5.00 -38.26 28.30
CA ALA A 544 3.76 -38.80 27.76
C ALA A 544 3.37 -38.13 26.45
N LEU A 545 3.23 -38.93 25.38
CA LEU A 545 2.51 -38.53 24.18
C LEU A 545 1.03 -38.83 24.38
N THR A 546 0.20 -37.80 24.51
CA THR A 546 -1.24 -37.90 24.60
C THR A 546 -1.90 -37.58 23.27
N ILE A 547 -2.67 -38.50 22.71
CA ILE A 547 -3.44 -38.31 21.48
C ILE A 547 -4.91 -38.12 21.83
N GLU A 548 -5.53 -37.03 21.39
CA GLU A 548 -6.93 -36.78 21.63
C GLU A 548 -7.85 -37.67 20.78
N SER A 549 -9.05 -37.89 21.31
CA SER A 549 -10.12 -38.59 20.61
C SER A 549 -10.43 -37.99 19.25
N GLY A 550 -10.57 -38.84 18.22
CA GLY A 550 -10.85 -38.43 16.85
C GLY A 550 -9.66 -37.92 16.05
N VAL A 551 -8.46 -37.94 16.61
CA VAL A 551 -7.22 -37.61 15.88
C VAL A 551 -6.92 -38.69 14.85
N VAL A 552 -6.46 -38.26 13.66
CA VAL A 552 -5.96 -39.15 12.59
C VAL A 552 -4.48 -38.85 12.37
N LEU A 553 -3.64 -39.89 12.48
CA LEU A 553 -2.21 -39.84 12.12
C LEU A 553 -1.96 -40.72 10.91
N GLN A 554 -1.39 -40.13 9.87
CA GLN A 554 -0.98 -40.80 8.63
C GLN A 554 0.55 -40.87 8.61
N PHE A 555 1.10 -42.04 8.40
CA PHE A 555 2.54 -42.27 8.48
C PHE A 555 3.15 -42.56 7.09
N ASP A 556 4.24 -41.90 6.79
CA ASP A 556 5.00 -42.16 5.55
C ASP A 556 5.61 -43.58 5.55
N PRO A 557 5.91 -44.13 4.36
CA PRO A 557 6.58 -45.42 4.23
C PRO A 557 7.88 -45.51 5.04
N GLY A 558 8.00 -46.60 5.80
CA GLY A 558 9.18 -46.90 6.61
C GLY A 558 9.30 -46.11 7.91
N THR A 559 8.25 -45.35 8.31
CA THR A 559 8.24 -44.65 9.59
C THR A 559 7.56 -45.47 10.70
N ALA A 560 7.84 -45.12 11.95
CA ALA A 560 7.29 -45.76 13.13
C ALA A 560 6.89 -44.73 14.21
N LEU A 561 6.00 -45.13 15.13
CA LEU A 561 5.80 -44.52 16.43
C LEU A 561 6.42 -45.41 17.52
N THR A 562 7.57 -45.01 18.02
CA THR A 562 8.37 -45.80 18.96
C THR A 562 8.24 -45.28 20.39
N ILE A 563 7.89 -46.10 21.35
CA ILE A 563 7.72 -45.75 22.75
C ILE A 563 8.72 -46.53 23.60
N GLY A 564 9.55 -45.84 24.36
CA GLY A 564 10.42 -46.48 25.33
C GLY A 564 11.56 -47.30 24.72
N LEU A 565 12.09 -46.96 23.55
CA LEU A 565 13.18 -47.65 22.89
C LEU A 565 14.50 -47.52 23.67
N ALA A 566 14.97 -46.30 23.88
CA ALA A 566 16.24 -45.98 24.51
C ALA A 566 16.07 -45.46 25.97
N ALA A 567 14.94 -44.88 26.30
CA ALA A 567 14.64 -44.25 27.59
C ALA A 567 13.10 -44.33 27.90
N PRO A 568 12.69 -44.17 29.16
CA PRO A 568 11.27 -44.24 29.54
C PRO A 568 10.39 -43.28 28.73
N GLY A 569 9.21 -43.77 28.35
CA GLY A 569 8.21 -43.02 27.62
C GLY A 569 6.81 -43.62 27.74
N GLN A 570 5.78 -42.85 27.44
CA GLN A 570 4.38 -43.25 27.58
C GLN A 570 3.57 -42.82 26.35
N LEU A 571 2.63 -43.67 25.91
CA LEU A 571 1.58 -43.33 24.95
C LEU A 571 0.21 -43.41 25.62
N LEU A 572 -0.55 -42.33 25.51
CA LEU A 572 -1.93 -42.25 25.99
C LEU A 572 -2.86 -41.97 24.80
N ALA A 573 -3.44 -43.03 24.24
CA ALA A 573 -4.35 -42.96 23.10
C ALA A 573 -5.70 -43.59 23.49
N VAL A 574 -6.65 -42.73 23.86
CA VAL A 574 -7.99 -43.15 24.30
C VAL A 574 -9.05 -42.49 23.41
N GLY A 575 -9.60 -43.26 22.48
CA GLY A 575 -10.55 -42.84 21.46
C GLY A 575 -12.00 -42.78 21.97
N VAL A 576 -12.33 -41.85 22.87
CA VAL A 576 -13.67 -41.67 23.42
C VAL A 576 -14.03 -40.18 23.38
N PRO A 577 -15.13 -39.73 22.71
CA PRO A 577 -16.14 -40.55 22.03
C PRO A 577 -15.74 -41.15 20.69
N ASP A 578 -14.83 -40.51 19.94
CA ASP A 578 -14.43 -40.86 18.57
C ASP A 578 -13.11 -41.67 18.57
N SER A 579 -12.99 -42.70 17.73
CA SER A 579 -11.76 -43.49 17.60
C SER A 579 -10.57 -42.65 17.17
N ILE A 580 -9.39 -42.97 17.69
CA ILE A 580 -8.10 -42.44 17.19
C ILE A 580 -7.64 -43.36 16.07
N THR A 581 -7.18 -42.79 14.95
CA THR A 581 -6.71 -43.57 13.81
C THR A 581 -5.22 -43.40 13.59
N PHE A 582 -4.46 -44.47 13.58
CA PHE A 582 -3.07 -44.56 13.13
C PHE A 582 -3.07 -45.36 11.83
N THR A 583 -2.62 -44.77 10.73
CA THR A 583 -2.73 -45.40 9.41
C THR A 583 -1.53 -45.05 8.54
N GLY A 584 -1.23 -45.87 7.54
CA GLY A 584 -0.29 -45.51 6.50
C GLY A 584 -0.78 -44.28 5.69
N ALA A 585 0.13 -43.52 5.14
CA ALA A 585 -0.18 -42.40 4.21
C ALA A 585 -0.85 -42.93 2.92
N THR A 586 -0.59 -44.19 2.54
CA THR A 586 -1.34 -44.92 1.53
C THR A 586 -2.08 -46.10 2.17
N ALA A 587 -3.19 -46.49 1.57
CA ALA A 587 -4.01 -47.62 2.04
C ALA A 587 -3.42 -48.96 1.52
N GLU A 588 -2.13 -49.18 1.76
CA GLU A 588 -1.39 -50.39 1.35
C GLU A 588 -0.79 -51.05 2.60
N PRO A 589 -1.01 -52.32 2.85
CA PRO A 589 -0.37 -53.07 3.95
C PRO A 589 1.14 -52.91 3.94
N GLY A 590 1.74 -52.62 5.09
CA GLY A 590 3.18 -52.42 5.22
C GLY A 590 3.69 -51.01 4.85
N THR A 591 2.79 -50.06 4.61
CA THR A 591 3.20 -48.67 4.32
C THR A 591 4.10 -48.12 5.42
N TRP A 592 3.75 -48.30 6.68
CA TRP A 592 4.55 -47.88 7.83
C TRP A 592 4.91 -49.06 8.72
N HIS A 593 5.87 -48.90 9.63
CA HIS A 593 6.28 -50.01 10.48
C HIS A 593 5.20 -50.35 11.51
N GLY A 594 4.56 -49.37 12.13
CA GLY A 594 3.57 -49.57 13.16
C GLY A 594 3.88 -48.81 14.43
N ILE A 595 3.20 -49.19 15.53
CA ILE A 595 3.50 -48.71 16.88
C ILE A 595 4.41 -49.75 17.55
N GLU A 596 5.57 -49.28 18.02
CA GLU A 596 6.57 -50.11 18.69
C GLU A 596 6.66 -49.74 20.19
N LEU A 597 6.25 -50.65 21.06
CA LEU A 597 6.29 -50.50 22.53
C LEU A 597 7.46 -51.33 23.07
N HIS A 598 8.55 -50.66 23.42
CA HIS A 598 9.77 -51.30 23.89
C HIS A 598 9.85 -51.42 25.41
N ARG A 599 10.92 -52.02 25.91
CA ARG A 599 11.12 -52.38 27.33
C ARG A 599 11.01 -51.22 28.31
N TYR A 600 11.23 -49.99 27.88
CA TYR A 600 11.10 -48.81 28.69
C TYR A 600 9.76 -48.08 28.49
N ALA A 601 8.85 -48.65 27.69
CA ALA A 601 7.50 -48.13 27.62
C ALA A 601 6.80 -48.31 28.95
N SER A 602 6.23 -47.22 29.49
CA SER A 602 5.55 -47.21 30.77
C SER A 602 4.37 -48.19 30.79
N SER A 603 4.17 -48.86 31.90
CA SER A 603 2.99 -49.71 32.12
C SER A 603 1.66 -48.92 32.14
N SER A 604 1.74 -47.59 32.23
CA SER A 604 0.60 -46.68 32.08
C SER A 604 0.25 -46.40 30.60
N THR A 605 1.00 -46.94 29.64
CA THR A 605 0.69 -46.82 28.20
C THR A 605 -0.67 -47.46 27.91
N GLN A 606 -1.51 -46.71 27.17
CA GLN A 606 -2.87 -47.14 26.84
C GLN A 606 -3.17 -46.88 25.37
N LEU A 607 -3.69 -47.93 24.72
CA LEU A 607 -4.35 -47.81 23.41
C LEU A 607 -5.76 -48.37 23.59
N LYS A 608 -6.77 -47.50 23.57
CA LYS A 608 -8.17 -47.87 23.72
C LYS A 608 -9.02 -47.22 22.64
N ARG A 609 -9.85 -48.05 21.98
CA ARG A 609 -10.70 -47.63 20.86
C ARG A 609 -9.88 -46.89 19.76
N CYS A 610 -8.72 -47.46 19.47
CA CYS A 610 -7.84 -46.99 18.37
C CYS A 610 -8.02 -47.91 17.15
N ARG A 611 -7.74 -47.32 15.97
CA ARG A 611 -7.65 -48.04 14.71
C ARG A 611 -6.18 -48.00 14.24
N LEU A 612 -5.56 -49.15 14.08
CA LEU A 612 -4.18 -49.31 13.62
C LEU A 612 -4.25 -50.01 12.28
N LEU A 613 -3.93 -49.32 11.18
CA LEU A 613 -4.21 -49.76 9.82
C LEU A 613 -2.98 -49.62 8.89
N TYR A 614 -2.84 -50.58 7.96
CA TYR A 614 -1.86 -50.55 6.84
C TYR A 614 -0.39 -50.52 7.27
N GLY A 615 -0.06 -51.08 8.42
CA GLY A 615 1.29 -51.19 8.95
C GLY A 615 1.94 -52.55 8.77
N GLY A 616 2.97 -52.82 9.57
CA GLY A 616 3.72 -54.06 9.59
C GLY A 616 4.93 -54.09 8.63
N GLY A 617 5.38 -52.92 8.13
CA GLY A 617 6.45 -52.83 7.15
C GLY A 617 7.86 -53.26 7.59
N ALA A 618 8.07 -53.56 8.88
CA ALA A 618 9.36 -53.96 9.45
C ALA A 618 9.43 -55.46 9.78
N ASP A 619 8.58 -56.32 9.18
CA ASP A 619 8.46 -57.74 9.46
C ASP A 619 8.06 -58.07 10.91
N GLN A 620 7.46 -57.15 11.65
CA GLN A 620 7.13 -57.30 13.04
C GLN A 620 5.61 -57.24 13.34
N GLY A 621 4.82 -56.64 12.57
CA GLY A 621 3.40 -56.42 12.82
C GLY A 621 3.07 -54.95 13.06
N ILE A 622 1.76 -54.58 12.94
CA ILE A 622 1.34 -53.20 13.14
C ILE A 622 1.57 -52.72 14.58
N LEU A 623 1.40 -53.61 15.53
CA LEU A 623 1.70 -53.38 16.94
C LEU A 623 2.79 -54.36 17.42
N PHE A 624 3.97 -53.82 17.65
CA PHE A 624 5.10 -54.56 18.20
C PHE A 624 5.25 -54.25 19.68
N ILE A 625 5.34 -55.30 20.52
CA ILE A 625 5.47 -55.19 21.96
C ILE A 625 6.65 -56.01 22.43
N ASN A 626 7.67 -55.36 22.98
CA ASN A 626 8.85 -56.00 23.51
C ASN A 626 9.16 -55.59 24.94
N GLY A 627 8.98 -56.48 25.88
CA GLY A 627 9.33 -56.29 27.28
C GLY A 627 8.42 -55.31 28.07
N SER A 628 7.31 -54.83 27.49
CA SER A 628 6.36 -53.95 28.12
C SER A 628 4.98 -54.57 28.27
N VAL A 629 4.11 -53.96 29.13
CA VAL A 629 2.76 -54.46 29.43
C VAL A 629 1.78 -53.30 29.34
N PRO A 630 1.40 -52.83 28.13
CA PRO A 630 0.44 -51.77 27.94
C PRO A 630 -1.00 -52.25 28.21
N THR A 631 -1.94 -51.30 28.37
CA THR A 631 -3.37 -51.58 28.32
C THR A 631 -3.88 -51.46 26.88
N LEU A 632 -4.42 -52.56 26.35
CA LEU A 632 -4.98 -52.64 24.99
C LEU A 632 -6.44 -53.06 25.08
N ASP A 633 -7.36 -52.20 24.65
CA ASP A 633 -8.80 -52.47 24.79
C ASP A 633 -9.61 -51.85 23.66
N SER A 634 -10.48 -52.66 23.08
CA SER A 634 -11.44 -52.24 22.03
C SER A 634 -10.75 -51.62 20.77
N ASN A 635 -9.54 -52.06 20.43
CA ASN A 635 -8.83 -51.58 19.25
C ASN A 635 -9.16 -52.41 18.00
N GLU A 636 -9.20 -51.79 16.84
CA GLU A 636 -9.19 -52.41 15.52
C GLU A 636 -7.75 -52.43 14.99
N ILE A 637 -7.21 -53.60 14.68
CA ILE A 637 -5.85 -53.72 14.10
C ILE A 637 -5.97 -54.57 12.83
N ALA A 638 -5.72 -53.93 11.67
CA ALA A 638 -6.07 -54.52 10.39
C ALA A 638 -5.17 -54.09 9.24
N PHE A 639 -5.23 -54.84 8.13
CA PHE A 639 -4.49 -54.59 6.91
C PHE A 639 -2.97 -54.59 7.14
N SER A 640 -2.48 -55.62 7.88
CA SER A 640 -1.06 -55.80 8.13
C SER A 640 -0.35 -56.53 6.95
N SER A 641 0.88 -56.12 6.63
CA SER A 641 1.72 -56.89 5.69
C SER A 641 2.27 -58.17 6.25
N ASN A 642 2.09 -58.43 7.57
CA ASN A 642 2.45 -59.66 8.25
C ASN A 642 1.50 -59.87 9.46
N TYR A 643 1.93 -59.81 10.72
CA TYR A 643 1.09 -59.97 11.91
C TYR A 643 0.31 -58.71 12.28
N CYS A 644 -0.87 -58.82 12.87
CA CYS A 644 -1.50 -57.69 13.53
C CYS A 644 -0.71 -57.25 14.77
N VAL A 645 -0.34 -58.23 15.61
CA VAL A 645 0.42 -58.01 16.85
C VAL A 645 1.64 -58.92 16.88
N TYR A 646 2.78 -58.39 17.27
CA TYR A 646 4.01 -59.17 17.50
C TYR A 646 4.41 -58.98 18.99
N LEU A 647 4.41 -60.08 19.73
CA LEU A 647 4.78 -60.12 21.15
C LEU A 647 6.19 -60.67 21.31
N GLN A 648 7.03 -59.99 22.08
CA GLN A 648 8.37 -60.42 22.42
C GLN A 648 8.70 -60.06 23.87
N ASN A 649 9.25 -60.99 24.64
CA ASN A 649 9.67 -60.76 26.04
C ASN A 649 8.58 -60.11 26.93
N THR A 650 7.30 -60.36 26.69
CA THR A 650 6.17 -59.80 27.44
C THR A 650 5.35 -60.92 28.09
N ILE A 651 4.57 -60.55 29.11
CA ILE A 651 3.65 -61.45 29.80
C ILE A 651 2.18 -61.28 29.33
N LEU A 652 1.97 -60.55 28.25
CA LEU A 652 0.64 -60.37 27.66
C LEU A 652 0.15 -61.69 27.07
N ASP A 653 -1.07 -62.11 27.43
CA ASP A 653 -1.70 -63.31 26.93
C ASP A 653 -2.41 -63.05 25.59
N PRO A 654 -2.05 -63.77 24.52
CA PRO A 654 -2.67 -63.60 23.20
C PRO A 654 -4.19 -63.78 23.18
N ASP A 655 -4.71 -64.73 23.96
CA ASP A 655 -6.17 -64.97 24.01
C ASP A 655 -6.94 -63.84 24.65
N THR A 656 -6.38 -63.19 25.65
CA THR A 656 -6.93 -61.98 26.26
C THR A 656 -6.91 -60.84 25.25
N LEU A 657 -5.84 -60.68 24.46
CA LEU A 657 -5.73 -59.67 23.40
C LEU A 657 -6.79 -59.86 22.32
N ARG A 658 -7.03 -61.10 21.85
CA ARG A 658 -8.09 -61.43 20.89
C ARG A 658 -9.48 -61.14 21.40
N GLN A 659 -9.72 -61.34 22.68
CA GLN A 659 -11.02 -61.08 23.32
C GLN A 659 -11.31 -59.59 23.49
N SER A 660 -10.26 -58.78 23.69
CA SER A 660 -10.39 -57.35 23.97
C SER A 660 -10.18 -56.45 22.74
N ASN A 661 -9.73 -56.99 21.61
CA ASN A 661 -9.46 -56.23 20.41
C ASN A 661 -9.99 -56.96 19.16
N TRP A 662 -10.21 -56.23 18.07
CA TRP A 662 -10.63 -56.78 16.78
C TRP A 662 -9.45 -56.83 15.81
N LEU A 663 -8.93 -58.04 15.54
CA LEU A 663 -7.79 -58.32 14.66
C LEU A 663 -8.32 -58.94 13.38
N HIS A 664 -7.95 -58.38 12.20
CA HIS A 664 -8.39 -58.90 10.91
C HIS A 664 -7.49 -58.43 9.74
N ASP A 665 -7.63 -59.05 8.60
CA ASP A 665 -6.94 -58.71 7.34
C ASP A 665 -5.38 -58.59 7.46
N TRP A 666 -4.77 -59.59 8.09
CA TRP A 666 -3.32 -59.77 8.09
C TRP A 666 -2.86 -60.53 6.83
N ALA A 667 -1.55 -60.56 6.52
CA ALA A 667 -1.02 -61.19 5.31
C ALA A 667 -1.21 -62.70 5.32
N PRO A 668 -1.51 -63.32 4.16
CA PRO A 668 -1.57 -64.77 4.03
C PRO A 668 -0.26 -65.44 4.44
N GLY A 669 -0.36 -66.48 5.27
CA GLY A 669 0.80 -67.22 5.79
C GLY A 669 1.35 -66.71 7.10
N PHE A 670 0.76 -65.71 7.67
CA PHE A 670 1.00 -65.18 9.03
C PHE A 670 -0.17 -65.45 9.93
N ASP A 671 0.00 -65.32 11.24
CA ASP A 671 -1.06 -65.36 12.24
C ASP A 671 -1.50 -63.95 12.64
N ASP A 672 -2.63 -63.80 13.31
CA ASP A 672 -3.08 -62.53 13.85
C ASP A 672 -2.13 -62.01 14.95
N ILE A 673 -1.63 -62.90 15.81
CA ILE A 673 -0.65 -62.63 16.85
C ILE A 673 0.51 -63.58 16.73
N PHE A 674 1.72 -63.06 16.76
CA PHE A 674 2.95 -63.84 16.81
C PHE A 674 3.65 -63.64 18.16
N GLU A 675 4.10 -64.78 18.76
CA GLU A 675 4.92 -64.79 19.97
C GLU A 675 6.37 -65.13 19.58
N GLY A 676 7.22 -64.08 19.59
CA GLY A 676 8.64 -64.27 19.36
C GLY A 676 9.41 -64.67 20.62
N PRO A 677 10.63 -65.24 20.45
CA PRO A 677 11.47 -65.66 21.58
C PRO A 677 11.99 -64.44 22.40
#